data_7f717617fd894b8c2751bd310bebcd85
#
_entry.id   7f717617fd894b8c2751bd310bebcd85
#
_cell.length_a   1.000
_cell.length_b   1.000
_cell.length_c   1.000
_cell.angle_alpha   90.00
_cell.angle_beta   90.00
_cell.angle_gamma   90.00
#
_symmetry.space_group_name_H-M   'P 1'
#
loop_
_entity.id
_entity.type
_entity.pdbx_description
1 polymer ?
#
loop_
_entity_poly.entity_id
_entity_poly.type
_entity_poly.pdbx_seq_one_letter_code
_entity_poly.pdbx_strand_id
1 'polypeptide(L)'
;FGLNDNGYPSQRSPINLDAIEQMSVKVAPASVEYSNFRGGVIEFVTKGGTNEFEGSVGYYDRGDSFYGDKIEGKKYTFDKEDTAESFTFGGPIIKDKAFFYVTYEDTLVTNPVLYGPAGSGAANEQSITQAQVDNIRNITKTKYGWDPLGVASTTESKQENTSIRIDYIVNENHRLTYNYKLTEGDRLRASGSNSSFYFESASYFKGEETDTSSILLVSDWADNLISEIYYSNKSTDTSQESPAGQNVPNFYIDDAYGMRVYLGADIYRSANALATETDFFKGKLTYYTGDHKITAGYEQTTYDIYNVFIVAQDGAWEFDTLADYEAGIASSFFANNAKSGTVEDAAAAFEYGLTSLYLMDEYAYSDRLSLTAGIRYDEYDSDDDPAKNAAFESTYGFANAGIAGTDLLNIRLGMDLIIDDVSDINVTYGTYSAKLPAVWISNAYTNDGVRVSAYSSSNAAAGCDPLTSAGSGLPACVQDAIKNAPLTDSKIDFIAPSFEWPDSKILNITYERDLPRDMDMTVTYLKSKQEEALYKVIDTGYPLNGDIPTVPTEVAPDGRPIYNMTGRRTYKAGLYNDCCGEREVISATLNKSFRDGDTVLSLSYTGQDSTELNGMTSSTSNSNYGKTGAVDFNNRRPQTSVYETEHRVLATLRSKHYFFGADKPTTFTLIYERKSGLPAYPTFDTFTGWTGDYKTKAFGYDYNLNDDSSSLLYIPTRNDPSCSL
;
A
#
# COMPACT_ATOMS: atom_id res chain seq x y z
N PHE A 1 1.75 1.96 -8.24
CA PHE A 1 1.99 3.22 -7.60
C PHE A 1 1.24 3.32 -6.28
N GLY A 2 1.57 3.27 -5.15
CA GLY A 2 0.88 3.45 -3.88
C GLY A 2 1.19 2.41 -2.84
N LEU A 3 1.23 1.16 -3.22
CA LEU A 3 1.70 0.08 -2.36
C LEU A 3 2.81 -0.68 -3.09
N ASN A 4 3.91 -0.99 -2.41
CA ASN A 4 4.85 -1.99 -2.90
C ASN A 4 4.22 -3.39 -2.78
N ASP A 5 4.87 -4.42 -3.30
CA ASP A 5 4.38 -5.80 -3.27
C ASP A 5 4.05 -6.32 -1.86
N ASN A 6 4.57 -5.65 -0.85
CA ASN A 6 4.39 -5.97 0.55
C ASN A 6 3.20 -5.28 1.21
N GLY A 7 2.51 -4.39 0.49
CA GLY A 7 1.37 -3.63 1.02
C GLY A 7 1.76 -2.40 1.83
N TYR A 8 3.00 -1.93 1.74
CA TYR A 8 3.40 -0.64 2.30
C TYR A 8 3.18 0.48 1.29
N PRO A 9 2.75 1.67 1.73
CA PRO A 9 2.71 2.83 0.85
C PRO A 9 4.13 3.18 0.39
N SER A 10 4.46 2.87 -0.86
CA SER A 10 5.63 3.40 -1.54
C SER A 10 5.25 4.77 -2.10
N GLN A 11 5.99 5.80 -1.76
CA GLN A 11 5.79 7.15 -2.31
C GLN A 11 6.81 7.44 -3.42
N ARG A 12 7.39 6.39 -3.98
CA ARG A 12 8.48 6.46 -4.94
C ARG A 12 8.01 6.08 -6.33
N SER A 13 8.61 6.72 -7.33
CA SER A 13 8.44 6.29 -8.71
C SER A 13 9.26 5.02 -8.92
N PRO A 14 8.66 3.92 -9.40
CA PRO A 14 9.40 2.69 -9.67
C PRO A 14 10.25 2.78 -10.92
N ILE A 15 10.19 3.87 -11.68
CA ILE A 15 10.92 4.06 -12.93
C ILE A 15 11.17 5.55 -13.17
N ASN A 16 12.37 5.87 -13.66
CA ASN A 16 12.69 7.18 -14.20
C ASN A 16 11.82 7.45 -15.45
N LEU A 17 11.15 8.61 -15.49
CA LEU A 17 10.28 8.98 -16.62
C LEU A 17 11.08 9.15 -17.92
N ASP A 18 12.34 9.57 -17.86
CA ASP A 18 13.21 9.71 -19.01
C ASP A 18 13.64 8.36 -19.62
N ALA A 19 13.48 7.25 -18.83
CA ALA A 19 13.72 5.89 -19.30
C ALA A 19 12.54 5.31 -20.10
N ILE A 20 11.39 5.98 -20.14
CA ILE A 20 10.18 5.46 -20.77
C ILE A 20 10.15 5.86 -22.24
N GLU A 21 10.01 4.86 -23.11
CA GLU A 21 9.74 5.06 -24.54
C GLU A 21 8.24 5.14 -24.80
N GLN A 22 7.48 4.21 -24.19
CA GLN A 22 6.03 4.11 -24.35
C GLN A 22 5.38 3.69 -23.04
N MET A 23 4.19 4.24 -22.79
CA MET A 23 3.30 3.82 -21.71
C MET A 23 1.95 3.42 -22.30
N SER A 24 1.43 2.29 -21.85
CA SER A 24 0.05 1.86 -22.17
C SER A 24 -0.73 1.58 -20.91
N VAL A 25 -2.03 1.92 -20.92
CA VAL A 25 -2.97 1.62 -19.85
C VAL A 25 -4.04 0.70 -20.41
N LYS A 26 -4.20 -0.48 -19.80
CA LYS A 26 -5.17 -1.48 -20.21
C LYS A 26 -6.19 -1.66 -19.09
N VAL A 27 -7.44 -1.41 -19.41
CA VAL A 27 -8.56 -1.60 -18.47
C VAL A 27 -9.33 -2.84 -18.91
N ALA A 28 -9.40 -3.83 -18.01
CA ALA A 28 -10.07 -5.11 -18.25
C ALA A 28 -9.71 -5.77 -19.61
N PRO A 29 -8.42 -6.00 -19.93
CA PRO A 29 -8.03 -6.58 -21.21
C PRO A 29 -8.58 -8.01 -21.37
N ALA A 30 -8.97 -8.39 -22.60
CA ALA A 30 -9.43 -9.74 -22.93
C ALA A 30 -8.29 -10.78 -22.83
N SER A 31 -7.04 -10.36 -22.96
CA SER A 31 -5.90 -11.28 -22.88
C SER A 31 -5.71 -11.86 -21.48
N VAL A 32 -5.59 -13.20 -21.41
CA VAL A 32 -5.29 -13.96 -20.18
C VAL A 32 -3.80 -13.93 -19.80
N GLU A 33 -2.92 -13.35 -20.63
CA GLU A 33 -1.52 -13.12 -20.30
C GLU A 33 -1.36 -12.12 -19.14
N TYR A 34 -2.33 -11.22 -18.98
CA TYR A 34 -2.32 -10.25 -17.88
C TYR A 34 -2.94 -10.86 -16.64
N SER A 35 -2.20 -10.86 -15.55
CA SER A 35 -2.61 -11.41 -14.26
C SER A 35 -2.29 -10.46 -13.11
N ASN A 36 -2.66 -10.83 -11.90
CA ASN A 36 -2.36 -10.10 -10.67
C ASN A 36 -2.93 -8.66 -10.62
N PHE A 37 -4.12 -8.43 -11.19
CA PHE A 37 -4.80 -7.15 -11.13
C PHE A 37 -6.33 -7.32 -11.12
N ARG A 38 -7.04 -6.34 -10.54
CA ARG A 38 -8.52 -6.28 -10.51
C ARG A 38 -9.10 -5.00 -11.12
N GLY A 39 -8.30 -4.10 -11.63
CA GLY A 39 -8.74 -2.81 -12.19
C GLY A 39 -8.17 -2.55 -13.56
N GLY A 40 -6.86 -2.48 -13.66
CA GLY A 40 -6.15 -2.23 -14.91
C GLY A 40 -4.65 -2.47 -14.76
N VAL A 41 -3.99 -2.52 -15.90
CA VAL A 41 -2.53 -2.70 -16.01
C VAL A 41 -1.92 -1.47 -16.66
N ILE A 42 -0.83 -0.97 -16.09
CA ILE A 42 0.00 0.05 -16.69
C ILE A 42 1.31 -0.61 -17.12
N GLU A 43 1.59 -0.57 -18.40
CA GLU A 43 2.81 -1.11 -18.97
C GLU A 43 3.73 0.02 -19.40
N PHE A 44 5.01 -0.12 -19.09
CA PHE A 44 6.07 0.76 -19.56
C PHE A 44 7.02 -0.02 -20.44
N VAL A 45 7.28 0.51 -21.64
CA VAL A 45 8.36 0.07 -22.50
C VAL A 45 9.54 1.01 -22.25
N THR A 46 10.67 0.45 -21.82
CA THR A 46 11.89 1.23 -21.59
C THR A 46 12.61 1.52 -22.91
N LYS A 47 13.25 2.69 -23.00
CA LYS A 47 14.12 3.03 -24.13
C LYS A 47 15.23 2.02 -24.28
N GLY A 48 15.56 1.68 -25.52
CA GLY A 48 16.70 0.86 -25.92
C GLY A 48 17.76 1.69 -26.66
N GLY A 49 18.98 1.19 -26.74
CA GLY A 49 20.03 1.79 -27.56
C GLY A 49 19.78 1.61 -29.06
N THR A 50 20.33 2.50 -29.85
CA THR A 50 20.26 2.49 -31.30
C THR A 50 21.68 2.41 -31.93
N ASN A 51 21.78 2.51 -33.25
CA ASN A 51 23.08 2.61 -33.94
C ASN A 51 23.77 3.97 -33.77
N GLU A 52 23.10 4.93 -33.17
CA GLU A 52 23.63 6.26 -32.88
C GLU A 52 23.72 6.46 -31.38
N PHE A 53 24.75 7.15 -30.91
CA PHE A 53 24.85 7.54 -29.51
C PHE A 53 23.92 8.71 -29.25
N GLU A 54 23.08 8.57 -28.23
CA GLU A 54 22.18 9.61 -27.77
C GLU A 54 22.17 9.68 -26.24
N GLY A 55 21.86 10.85 -25.71
CA GLY A 55 21.76 11.03 -24.26
C GLY A 55 21.15 12.37 -23.90
N SER A 56 20.77 12.46 -22.64
CA SER A 56 20.23 13.70 -22.06
C SER A 56 20.74 13.92 -20.64
N VAL A 57 20.76 15.18 -20.24
CA VAL A 57 20.97 15.61 -18.86
C VAL A 57 19.83 16.53 -18.51
N GLY A 58 19.19 16.28 -17.38
CA GLY A 58 18.11 17.09 -16.86
C GLY A 58 18.42 17.57 -15.43
N TYR A 59 18.01 18.81 -15.14
CA TYR A 59 17.97 19.34 -13.80
C TYR A 59 16.64 20.05 -13.58
N TYR A 60 15.95 19.66 -12.53
CA TYR A 60 14.67 20.21 -12.13
C TYR A 60 14.78 20.76 -10.73
N ASP A 61 14.28 21.98 -10.54
CA ASP A 61 14.26 22.66 -9.27
C ASP A 61 12.91 23.32 -9.06
N ARG A 62 12.34 23.09 -7.87
CA ARG A 62 11.12 23.75 -7.40
C ARG A 62 11.30 24.15 -5.95
N GLY A 63 11.94 25.30 -5.74
CA GLY A 63 12.11 25.89 -4.44
C GLY A 63 10.84 26.50 -3.85
N ASP A 64 10.93 27.01 -2.66
CA ASP A 64 9.85 27.60 -1.86
C ASP A 64 9.10 28.75 -2.57
N SER A 65 9.79 29.50 -3.46
CA SER A 65 9.22 30.58 -4.26
C SER A 65 8.10 30.12 -5.22
N PHE A 66 8.04 28.84 -5.56
CA PHE A 66 6.99 28.25 -6.40
C PHE A 66 5.77 27.75 -5.58
N TYR A 67 5.83 27.80 -4.27
CA TYR A 67 4.75 27.44 -3.38
C TYR A 67 4.01 28.68 -2.86
N GLY A 68 2.73 28.57 -2.63
CA GLY A 68 1.97 29.62 -1.96
C GLY A 68 2.38 29.75 -0.49
N ASP A 69 2.64 30.96 -0.03
CA ASP A 69 3.09 31.27 1.34
C ASP A 69 1.95 31.65 2.29
N LYS A 70 0.68 31.50 1.87
CA LYS A 70 -0.48 31.88 2.67
C LYS A 70 -1.51 30.76 2.76
N ILE A 71 -1.92 30.46 3.99
CA ILE A 71 -3.04 29.58 4.30
C ILE A 71 -4.04 30.38 5.14
N GLU A 72 -5.29 30.49 4.71
CA GLU A 72 -6.33 31.26 5.39
C GLU A 72 -5.93 32.72 5.69
N GLY A 73 -5.13 33.33 4.82
CA GLY A 73 -4.62 34.69 4.96
C GLY A 73 -3.42 34.88 5.89
N LYS A 74 -3.02 33.85 6.62
CA LYS A 74 -1.81 33.85 7.46
C LYS A 74 -0.60 33.46 6.62
N LYS A 75 0.48 34.24 6.72
CA LYS A 75 1.73 33.97 6.02
C LYS A 75 2.55 32.95 6.80
N TYR A 76 3.09 31.95 6.07
CA TYR A 76 4.00 30.93 6.58
C TYR A 76 5.31 30.99 5.82
N THR A 77 6.40 30.68 6.50
CA THR A 77 7.69 30.43 5.86
C THR A 77 7.85 28.91 5.76
N PHE A 78 7.95 28.40 4.53
CA PHE A 78 8.19 26.99 4.28
C PHE A 78 9.62 26.83 3.77
N ASP A 79 10.39 25.99 4.42
CA ASP A 79 11.65 25.49 3.91
C ASP A 79 11.31 24.21 3.09
N LYS A 80 10.92 24.44 1.83
CA LYS A 80 10.52 23.39 0.90
C LYS A 80 11.32 23.50 -0.38
N GLU A 81 11.96 22.40 -0.72
CA GLU A 81 12.76 22.29 -1.93
C GLU A 81 12.56 20.90 -2.55
N ASP A 82 12.25 20.85 -3.83
CA ASP A 82 12.18 19.64 -4.60
C ASP A 82 13.18 19.76 -5.75
N THR A 83 14.20 18.92 -5.76
CA THR A 83 15.18 18.85 -6.83
C THR A 83 15.20 17.48 -7.47
N ALA A 84 15.47 17.41 -8.79
CA ALA A 84 15.76 16.17 -9.49
C ALA A 84 16.86 16.38 -10.51
N GLU A 85 17.83 15.48 -10.51
CA GLU A 85 18.88 15.38 -11.50
C GLU A 85 18.70 14.11 -12.32
N SER A 86 18.75 14.18 -13.63
CA SER A 86 18.60 13.02 -14.49
C SER A 86 19.71 12.95 -15.55
N PHE A 87 20.10 11.73 -15.87
CA PHE A 87 21.06 11.42 -16.90
C PHE A 87 20.59 10.21 -17.70
N THR A 88 20.68 10.29 -19.03
CA THR A 88 20.44 9.15 -19.92
C THR A 88 21.55 9.06 -20.96
N PHE A 89 21.95 7.84 -21.32
CA PHE A 89 22.92 7.61 -22.38
C PHE A 89 22.71 6.23 -23.00
N GLY A 90 22.69 6.17 -24.33
CA GLY A 90 22.53 4.92 -25.08
C GLY A 90 23.27 4.95 -26.41
N GLY A 91 23.43 3.76 -27.01
CA GLY A 91 24.07 3.61 -28.29
C GLY A 91 24.50 2.16 -28.57
N PRO A 92 25.27 1.95 -29.65
CA PRO A 92 25.74 0.63 -30.05
C PRO A 92 26.96 0.18 -29.22
N ILE A 93 26.90 -1.05 -28.65
CA ILE A 93 28.10 -1.78 -28.23
C ILE A 93 28.77 -2.41 -29.47
N ILE A 94 27.92 -3.04 -30.30
CA ILE A 94 28.31 -3.57 -31.64
C ILE A 94 27.23 -3.09 -32.59
N LYS A 95 27.65 -2.33 -33.61
CA LYS A 95 26.74 -1.77 -34.60
C LYS A 95 25.87 -2.88 -35.22
N ASP A 96 24.58 -2.59 -35.39
CA ASP A 96 23.53 -3.47 -35.92
C ASP A 96 23.32 -4.78 -35.13
N LYS A 97 23.97 -4.95 -33.94
CA LYS A 97 23.93 -6.23 -33.23
C LYS A 97 23.74 -6.13 -31.73
N ALA A 98 24.40 -5.21 -31.06
CA ALA A 98 24.32 -5.07 -29.63
C ALA A 98 24.21 -3.61 -29.21
N PHE A 99 23.26 -3.31 -28.32
CA PHE A 99 22.95 -1.96 -27.93
C PHE A 99 22.82 -1.88 -26.41
N PHE A 100 23.04 -0.68 -25.86
CA PHE A 100 22.82 -0.42 -24.45
C PHE A 100 22.06 0.89 -24.26
N TYR A 101 21.37 1.00 -23.13
CA TYR A 101 20.76 2.24 -22.65
C TYR A 101 20.87 2.29 -21.12
N VAL A 102 21.36 3.40 -20.58
CA VAL A 102 21.56 3.62 -19.15
C VAL A 102 20.79 4.86 -18.73
N THR A 103 20.12 4.80 -17.59
CA THR A 103 19.49 5.98 -16.98
C THR A 103 19.85 6.07 -15.50
N TYR A 104 19.99 7.28 -15.02
CA TYR A 104 20.18 7.62 -13.61
C TYR A 104 19.33 8.82 -13.26
N GLU A 105 18.71 8.78 -12.09
CA GLU A 105 17.95 9.91 -11.54
C GLU A 105 18.18 9.97 -10.03
N ASP A 106 18.47 11.17 -9.52
CA ASP A 106 18.51 11.46 -8.07
C ASP A 106 17.49 12.55 -7.77
N THR A 107 16.62 12.29 -6.80
CA THR A 107 15.57 13.20 -6.35
C THR A 107 15.68 13.47 -4.86
N LEU A 108 15.61 14.73 -4.49
CA LEU A 108 15.56 15.18 -3.11
C LEU A 108 14.31 16.05 -2.91
N VAL A 109 13.50 15.68 -1.92
CA VAL A 109 12.32 16.44 -1.50
C VAL A 109 12.47 16.83 -0.04
N THR A 110 12.57 18.12 0.23
CA THR A 110 12.61 18.68 1.58
C THR A 110 11.24 19.25 1.93
N ASN A 111 10.69 18.86 3.08
CA ASN A 111 9.43 19.40 3.60
C ASN A 111 9.62 19.95 5.01
N PRO A 112 8.96 21.07 5.37
CA PRO A 112 8.99 21.59 6.72
C PRO A 112 8.23 20.65 7.68
N VAL A 113 8.73 20.52 8.91
CA VAL A 113 7.97 19.96 10.02
C VAL A 113 7.00 21.03 10.52
N LEU A 114 5.70 20.68 10.58
CA LEU A 114 4.65 21.64 10.86
C LEU A 114 4.56 22.05 12.35
N TYR A 115 5.15 21.29 13.26
CA TYR A 115 5.08 21.47 14.70
C TYR A 115 6.46 21.78 15.27
N GLY A 116 6.53 22.73 16.20
CA GLY A 116 7.77 23.09 16.86
C GLY A 116 7.53 23.88 18.14
N PRO A 117 8.60 24.09 18.97
CA PRO A 117 8.47 24.80 20.19
C PRO A 117 8.11 26.29 19.99
N ALA A 118 7.58 26.91 21.03
CA ALA A 118 7.25 28.35 21.03
C ALA A 118 8.43 29.20 20.58
N GLY A 119 8.19 30.08 19.60
CA GLY A 119 9.21 30.95 19.01
C GLY A 119 10.09 30.28 17.94
N SER A 120 9.80 29.06 17.52
CA SER A 120 10.56 28.37 16.47
C SER A 120 10.22 28.83 15.05
N GLY A 121 9.07 29.48 14.85
CA GLY A 121 8.56 29.83 13.52
C GLY A 121 7.83 28.70 12.80
N ALA A 122 7.62 27.54 13.46
CA ALA A 122 6.83 26.47 12.92
C ALA A 122 5.38 26.91 12.64
N ALA A 123 4.73 26.27 11.67
CA ALA A 123 3.35 26.59 11.32
C ALA A 123 2.37 26.42 12.51
N ASN A 124 2.64 25.42 13.36
CA ASN A 124 1.93 25.15 14.61
C ASN A 124 2.93 25.22 15.76
N GLU A 125 3.13 26.41 16.30
CA GLU A 125 3.94 26.58 17.51
C GLU A 125 3.21 26.01 18.72
N GLN A 126 3.91 25.17 19.47
CA GLN A 126 3.42 24.51 20.67
C GLN A 126 3.74 25.38 21.93
N SER A 127 3.15 25.02 23.08
CA SER A 127 3.36 25.79 24.33
C SER A 127 4.72 25.57 24.95
N ILE A 128 5.41 24.46 24.66
CA ILE A 128 6.75 24.16 25.17
C ILE A 128 7.78 25.07 24.51
N THR A 129 8.70 25.62 25.30
CA THR A 129 9.80 26.50 24.83
C THR A 129 11.08 25.69 24.54
N GLN A 130 12.00 26.27 23.72
CA GLN A 130 13.27 25.62 23.43
C GLN A 130 14.08 25.32 24.71
N ALA A 131 14.08 26.21 25.70
CA ALA A 131 14.77 25.99 26.97
C ALA A 131 14.21 24.79 27.76
N GLN A 132 12.90 24.56 27.68
CA GLN A 132 12.24 23.39 28.28
C GLN A 132 12.56 22.09 27.54
N VAL A 133 12.64 22.14 26.21
CA VAL A 133 13.12 21.01 25.36
C VAL A 133 14.57 20.69 25.75
N ASP A 134 15.45 21.70 25.84
CA ASP A 134 16.84 21.49 26.19
C ASP A 134 17.00 20.91 27.61
N ASN A 135 16.11 21.28 28.55
CA ASN A 135 16.08 20.68 29.89
C ASN A 135 15.75 19.20 29.86
N ILE A 136 14.69 18.79 29.13
CA ILE A 136 14.34 17.37 29.00
C ILE A 136 15.48 16.59 28.32
N ARG A 137 16.07 17.16 27.25
CA ARG A 137 17.22 16.57 26.58
C ARG A 137 18.40 16.35 27.53
N ASN A 138 18.72 17.35 28.38
CA ASN A 138 19.78 17.23 29.36
C ASN A 138 19.51 16.17 30.42
N ILE A 139 18.26 16.08 30.94
CA ILE A 139 17.85 14.99 31.84
C ILE A 139 18.09 13.65 31.17
N THR A 140 17.64 13.46 29.93
CA THR A 140 17.81 12.22 29.18
C THR A 140 19.30 11.83 29.07
N LYS A 141 20.14 12.77 28.68
CA LYS A 141 21.60 12.54 28.55
C LYS A 141 22.28 12.19 29.84
N THR A 142 21.93 12.87 30.93
CA THR A 142 22.59 12.70 32.22
C THR A 142 22.07 11.50 33.01
N LYS A 143 20.76 11.23 32.94
CA LYS A 143 20.11 10.15 33.67
C LYS A 143 20.14 8.83 32.93
N TYR A 144 19.79 8.85 31.63
CA TYR A 144 19.57 7.64 30.83
C TYR A 144 20.73 7.33 29.87
N GLY A 145 21.70 8.25 29.71
CA GLY A 145 22.94 8.01 28.99
C GLY A 145 22.85 8.08 27.47
N TRP A 146 21.73 8.55 26.90
CA TRP A 146 21.58 8.71 25.45
C TRP A 146 20.99 10.08 25.10
N ASP A 147 21.16 10.52 23.85
CA ASP A 147 20.69 11.80 23.35
C ASP A 147 19.37 11.66 22.59
N PRO A 148 18.25 12.25 23.06
CA PRO A 148 16.99 12.24 22.31
C PRO A 148 17.02 13.15 21.08
N LEU A 149 18.18 13.77 20.79
CA LEU A 149 18.40 14.73 19.72
C LEU A 149 17.67 16.06 20.01
N GLY A 150 17.23 16.74 18.99
CA GLY A 150 16.54 18.02 19.11
C GLY A 150 15.10 17.94 18.62
N VAL A 151 14.75 18.96 17.88
CA VAL A 151 13.50 19.09 17.15
C VAL A 151 13.83 19.09 15.67
N ALA A 152 13.29 18.16 14.92
CA ALA A 152 13.42 18.20 13.46
C ALA A 152 12.66 19.41 12.92
N SER A 153 13.32 20.25 12.13
CA SER A 153 12.72 21.41 11.45
C SER A 153 12.23 21.04 10.03
N THR A 154 12.92 20.09 9.41
CA THR A 154 12.64 19.60 8.07
C THR A 154 12.64 18.09 8.03
N THR A 155 11.96 17.53 7.06
CA THR A 155 12.05 16.11 6.68
C THR A 155 12.55 16.01 5.26
N GLU A 156 13.51 15.15 5.04
CA GLU A 156 14.06 14.86 3.72
C GLU A 156 13.54 13.51 3.21
N SER A 157 13.30 13.45 1.91
CA SER A 157 13.03 12.22 1.18
C SER A 157 13.96 12.17 -0.02
N LYS A 158 14.88 11.21 -0.02
CA LYS A 158 15.82 10.99 -1.11
C LYS A 158 15.43 9.73 -1.88
N GLN A 159 15.58 9.77 -3.21
CA GLN A 159 15.41 8.62 -4.07
C GLN A 159 16.40 8.63 -5.22
N GLU A 160 17.09 7.51 -5.41
CA GLU A 160 17.97 7.26 -6.54
C GLU A 160 17.39 6.12 -7.40
N ASN A 161 17.36 6.32 -8.72
CA ASN A 161 16.94 5.33 -9.69
C ASN A 161 18.05 5.10 -10.71
N THR A 162 18.50 3.86 -10.85
CA THR A 162 19.42 3.45 -11.88
C THR A 162 18.75 2.39 -12.76
N SER A 163 18.83 2.49 -14.08
CA SER A 163 18.46 1.39 -14.95
C SER A 163 19.46 1.17 -16.09
N ILE A 164 19.64 -0.08 -16.46
CA ILE A 164 20.52 -0.52 -17.54
C ILE A 164 19.73 -1.51 -18.40
N ARG A 165 19.68 -1.25 -19.68
CA ARG A 165 19.13 -2.17 -20.68
C ARG A 165 20.21 -2.54 -21.69
N ILE A 166 20.30 -3.82 -22.04
CA ILE A 166 21.16 -4.36 -23.07
C ILE A 166 20.32 -5.20 -24.02
N ASP A 167 20.34 -4.85 -25.30
CA ASP A 167 19.69 -5.61 -26.35
C ASP A 167 20.76 -6.29 -27.21
N TYR A 168 20.60 -7.58 -27.49
CA TYR A 168 21.50 -8.36 -28.31
C TYR A 168 20.74 -9.13 -29.41
N ILE A 169 20.99 -8.83 -30.65
CA ILE A 169 20.46 -9.54 -31.82
C ILE A 169 21.38 -10.75 -32.05
N VAL A 170 20.94 -11.92 -31.59
CA VAL A 170 21.69 -13.18 -31.74
C VAL A 170 21.81 -13.52 -33.23
N ASN A 171 20.69 -13.47 -33.94
CA ASN A 171 20.53 -13.57 -35.38
C ASN A 171 19.19 -12.97 -35.81
N GLU A 172 18.80 -13.12 -37.07
CA GLU A 172 17.56 -12.54 -37.62
C GLU A 172 16.28 -13.00 -36.89
N ASN A 173 16.31 -14.21 -36.26
CA ASN A 173 15.17 -14.83 -35.64
C ASN A 173 15.19 -14.78 -34.09
N HIS A 174 16.32 -14.40 -33.48
CA HIS A 174 16.47 -14.46 -32.05
C HIS A 174 17.02 -13.16 -31.47
N ARG A 175 16.29 -12.61 -30.50
CA ARG A 175 16.67 -11.39 -29.79
C ARG A 175 16.68 -11.64 -28.28
N LEU A 176 17.73 -11.21 -27.62
CA LEU A 176 17.92 -11.26 -26.18
C LEU A 176 17.93 -9.85 -25.62
N THR A 177 17.15 -9.61 -24.58
CA THR A 177 17.12 -8.34 -23.84
C THR A 177 17.42 -8.63 -22.38
N TYR A 178 18.37 -7.90 -21.81
CA TYR A 178 18.65 -7.89 -20.37
C TYR A 178 18.31 -6.52 -19.80
N ASN A 179 17.62 -6.49 -18.67
CA ASN A 179 17.37 -5.26 -17.91
C ASN A 179 17.85 -5.45 -16.46
N TYR A 180 18.49 -4.43 -15.95
CA TYR A 180 18.76 -4.24 -14.53
C TYR A 180 18.19 -2.92 -14.08
N LYS A 181 17.62 -2.90 -12.87
CA LYS A 181 17.05 -1.71 -12.28
C LYS A 181 17.29 -1.73 -10.78
N LEU A 182 17.76 -0.59 -10.24
CA LEU A 182 17.92 -0.33 -8.82
C LEU A 182 17.16 0.94 -8.46
N THR A 183 16.35 0.88 -7.42
CA THR A 183 15.69 2.02 -6.81
C THR A 183 16.02 2.01 -5.33
N GLU A 184 16.71 3.03 -4.86
CA GLU A 184 17.08 3.20 -3.46
C GLU A 184 16.52 4.50 -2.94
N GLY A 185 16.27 4.57 -1.64
CA GLY A 185 16.00 5.84 -1.02
C GLY A 185 15.54 5.70 0.41
N ASP A 186 15.58 6.81 1.10
CA ASP A 186 15.12 6.92 2.46
C ASP A 186 14.22 8.14 2.65
N ARG A 187 13.53 8.15 3.77
CA ARG A 187 12.66 9.26 4.15
C ARG A 187 12.55 9.37 5.65
N LEU A 188 12.87 10.55 6.19
CA LEU A 188 12.56 10.87 7.58
C LEU A 188 11.04 11.09 7.75
N ARG A 189 10.44 10.38 8.69
CA ARG A 189 9.05 10.53 9.11
C ARG A 189 9.01 11.17 10.48
N ALA A 190 8.69 12.45 10.54
CA ALA A 190 8.49 13.17 11.78
C ALA A 190 7.02 13.11 12.21
N SER A 191 6.79 12.99 13.51
CA SER A 191 5.48 13.05 14.15
C SER A 191 5.26 14.41 14.78
N GLY A 192 4.00 14.82 14.95
CA GLY A 192 3.64 16.07 15.61
C GLY A 192 2.13 16.19 15.80
N SER A 193 1.71 16.85 16.88
CA SER A 193 0.32 17.19 17.14
C SER A 193 0.22 18.46 18.00
N ASN A 194 -0.96 19.04 18.12
CA ASN A 194 -1.17 20.22 18.96
C ASN A 194 -1.02 19.93 20.48
N SER A 195 -1.25 18.69 20.88
CA SER A 195 -1.27 18.28 22.30
C SER A 195 -0.02 17.52 22.74
N SER A 196 0.83 17.14 21.81
CA SER A 196 2.00 16.31 22.09
C SER A 196 3.25 16.83 21.41
N PHE A 197 4.35 16.83 22.13
CA PHE A 197 5.67 17.20 21.63
C PHE A 197 6.49 15.94 21.32
N TYR A 198 7.17 15.93 20.20
CA TYR A 198 8.00 14.80 19.74
C TYR A 198 9.44 15.26 19.55
N PHE A 199 10.36 14.59 20.24
CA PHE A 199 11.77 14.72 19.94
C PHE A 199 12.10 14.08 18.60
N GLU A 200 13.19 14.48 17.97
CA GLU A 200 13.65 13.91 16.71
C GLU A 200 13.89 12.39 16.81
N SER A 201 14.33 11.89 17.97
CA SER A 201 14.46 10.47 18.25
C SER A 201 13.15 9.68 18.13
N ALA A 202 12.00 10.32 18.30
CA ALA A 202 10.68 9.71 18.11
C ALA A 202 10.19 9.73 16.64
N SER A 203 10.99 10.31 15.74
CA SER A 203 10.87 10.16 14.30
C SER A 203 11.52 8.85 13.85
N TYR A 204 11.37 8.51 12.57
CA TYR A 204 12.07 7.36 12.01
C TYR A 204 12.42 7.55 10.54
N PHE A 205 13.58 7.04 10.15
CA PHE A 205 13.89 6.83 8.75
C PHE A 205 13.13 5.61 8.23
N LYS A 206 12.54 5.76 7.07
CA LYS A 206 11.98 4.66 6.30
C LYS A 206 12.83 4.48 5.04
N GLY A 207 13.71 3.49 5.06
CA GLY A 207 14.50 3.06 3.93
C GLY A 207 13.73 2.08 3.06
N GLU A 208 14.00 2.09 1.76
CA GLU A 208 13.53 1.10 0.80
C GLU A 208 14.56 0.96 -0.31
N GLU A 209 14.98 -0.28 -0.57
CA GLU A 209 15.81 -0.66 -1.70
C GLU A 209 15.06 -1.70 -2.52
N THR A 210 15.01 -1.51 -3.80
CA THR A 210 14.44 -2.50 -4.73
C THR A 210 15.36 -2.66 -5.91
N ASP A 211 15.91 -3.85 -6.10
CA ASP A 211 16.60 -4.23 -7.30
C ASP A 211 15.80 -5.25 -8.13
N THR A 212 16.00 -5.20 -9.43
CA THR A 212 15.34 -6.12 -10.36
C THR A 212 16.28 -6.44 -11.51
N SER A 213 16.53 -7.71 -11.74
CA SER A 213 17.22 -8.21 -12.94
C SER A 213 16.24 -9.02 -13.78
N SER A 214 16.27 -8.84 -15.09
CA SER A 214 15.44 -9.64 -15.99
C SER A 214 16.12 -9.93 -17.31
N ILE A 215 15.74 -11.06 -17.90
CA ILE A 215 16.19 -11.52 -19.20
C ILE A 215 14.98 -11.98 -20.03
N LEU A 216 14.90 -11.52 -21.27
CA LEU A 216 13.86 -11.88 -22.23
C LEU A 216 14.51 -12.40 -23.51
N LEU A 217 14.15 -13.60 -23.91
CA LEU A 217 14.48 -14.18 -25.20
C LEU A 217 13.21 -14.27 -26.06
N VAL A 218 13.20 -13.57 -27.19
CA VAL A 218 12.18 -13.69 -28.23
C VAL A 218 12.75 -14.47 -29.40
N SER A 219 12.00 -15.45 -29.88
CA SER A 219 12.45 -16.35 -30.96
C SER A 219 11.35 -16.61 -31.97
N ASP A 220 11.62 -16.29 -33.21
CA ASP A 220 10.80 -16.60 -34.38
C ASP A 220 11.28 -17.92 -34.98
N TRP A 221 10.58 -19.03 -34.69
CA TRP A 221 10.97 -20.37 -35.13
C TRP A 221 10.55 -20.66 -36.57
N ALA A 222 9.46 -20.04 -37.00
CA ALA A 222 8.90 -20.07 -38.32
C ALA A 222 8.02 -18.83 -38.53
N ASP A 223 7.57 -18.56 -39.75
CA ASP A 223 6.69 -17.44 -40.08
C ASP A 223 5.41 -17.37 -39.22
N ASN A 224 5.02 -18.51 -38.65
CA ASN A 224 3.80 -18.65 -37.87
C ASN A 224 4.02 -19.15 -36.43
N LEU A 225 5.25 -19.21 -35.94
CA LEU A 225 5.54 -19.73 -34.59
C LEU A 225 6.57 -18.86 -33.87
N ILE A 226 6.14 -18.20 -32.79
CA ILE A 226 6.94 -17.30 -31.96
C ILE A 226 6.97 -17.83 -30.54
N SER A 227 8.11 -17.78 -29.87
CA SER A 227 8.20 -18.04 -28.44
C SER A 227 8.83 -16.87 -27.69
N GLU A 228 8.41 -16.68 -26.45
CA GLU A 228 9.00 -15.77 -25.50
C GLU A 228 9.36 -16.54 -24.22
N ILE A 229 10.60 -16.41 -23.79
CA ILE A 229 11.07 -16.92 -22.49
C ILE A 229 11.53 -15.71 -21.68
N TYR A 230 10.93 -15.52 -20.53
CA TYR A 230 11.25 -14.43 -19.63
C TYR A 230 11.55 -14.97 -18.24
N TYR A 231 12.60 -14.45 -17.64
CA TYR A 231 12.93 -14.67 -16.23
C TYR A 231 13.25 -13.33 -15.58
N SER A 232 12.78 -13.13 -14.36
CA SER A 232 13.20 -12.02 -13.53
C SER A 232 13.33 -12.42 -12.08
N ASN A 233 14.33 -11.84 -11.42
CA ASN A 233 14.48 -11.83 -9.98
C ASN A 233 14.33 -10.40 -9.49
N LYS A 234 13.55 -10.21 -8.45
CA LYS A 234 13.31 -8.92 -7.80
C LYS A 234 13.48 -9.07 -6.29
N SER A 235 14.34 -8.25 -5.72
CA SER A 235 14.49 -8.10 -4.27
C SER A 235 13.96 -6.74 -3.81
N THR A 236 13.31 -6.69 -2.67
CA THR A 236 12.87 -5.45 -2.02
C THR A 236 13.12 -5.56 -0.53
N ASP A 237 13.92 -4.63 -0.01
CA ASP A 237 14.23 -4.50 1.41
C ASP A 237 13.69 -3.19 1.94
N THR A 238 13.05 -3.22 3.12
CA THR A 238 12.62 -2.03 3.84
C THR A 238 13.14 -2.02 5.25
N SER A 239 13.64 -0.87 5.69
CA SER A 239 14.11 -0.65 7.05
C SER A 239 13.36 0.49 7.72
N GLN A 240 13.29 0.46 9.04
CA GLN A 240 12.72 1.54 9.84
C GLN A 240 13.59 1.72 11.08
N GLU A 241 14.22 2.90 11.20
CA GLU A 241 15.21 3.18 12.24
C GLU A 241 15.00 4.55 12.88
N SER A 242 15.20 4.63 14.20
CA SER A 242 15.22 5.92 14.89
C SER A 242 16.49 6.71 14.55
N PRO A 243 16.43 8.04 14.37
CA PRO A 243 17.60 8.89 14.26
C PRO A 243 18.57 8.79 15.45
N ALA A 244 18.07 8.39 16.63
CA ALA A 244 18.90 8.16 17.82
C ALA A 244 19.62 6.78 17.81
N GLY A 245 19.43 5.97 16.78
CA GLY A 245 20.01 4.64 16.63
C GLY A 245 19.12 3.52 17.12
N GLN A 246 19.66 2.30 17.11
CA GLN A 246 18.96 1.08 17.54
C GLN A 246 19.05 0.89 19.07
N ASN A 247 18.14 0.07 19.62
CA ASN A 247 18.06 -0.27 21.04
C ASN A 247 17.80 0.95 21.97
N VAL A 248 17.15 1.99 21.43
CA VAL A 248 16.75 3.15 22.20
C VAL A 248 15.33 2.94 22.72
N PRO A 249 15.12 2.94 24.04
CA PRO A 249 13.81 2.72 24.62
C PRO A 249 12.85 3.86 24.26
N ASN A 250 11.57 3.54 24.24
CA ASN A 250 10.52 4.54 24.08
C ASN A 250 10.12 5.12 25.43
N PHE A 251 10.07 6.44 25.53
CA PHE A 251 9.62 7.15 26.73
C PHE A 251 8.44 8.07 26.42
N TYR A 252 7.44 8.02 27.30
CA TYR A 252 6.32 8.96 27.32
C TYR A 252 6.35 9.72 28.64
N ILE A 253 6.26 11.04 28.60
CA ILE A 253 6.02 11.88 29.77
C ILE A 253 4.65 12.52 29.58
N ASP A 254 3.66 12.13 30.39
CA ASP A 254 2.27 12.57 30.20
C ASP A 254 2.09 14.06 30.47
N ASP A 255 2.78 14.59 31.46
CA ASP A 255 2.82 16.04 31.72
C ASP A 255 4.25 16.53 31.90
N ALA A 256 4.81 17.06 30.81
CA ALA A 256 5.99 17.87 30.85
C ALA A 256 5.66 19.26 30.31
N TYR A 257 5.59 20.25 31.21
CA TYR A 257 5.24 21.64 30.88
C TYR A 257 3.84 21.79 30.22
N GLY A 258 2.86 20.96 30.61
CA GLY A 258 1.51 20.98 30.09
C GLY A 258 1.35 20.29 28.74
N MET A 259 2.32 19.48 28.34
CA MET A 259 2.27 18.68 27.11
C MET A 259 2.71 17.25 27.36
N ARG A 260 2.13 16.32 26.63
CA ARG A 260 2.68 14.97 26.50
C ARG A 260 3.94 15.01 25.64
N VAL A 261 5.03 14.39 26.11
CA VAL A 261 6.32 14.38 25.40
C VAL A 261 6.72 12.96 25.05
N TYR A 262 7.14 12.77 23.79
CA TYR A 262 7.62 11.51 23.24
C TYR A 262 9.09 11.61 22.90
N LEU A 263 9.89 10.64 23.37
CA LEU A 263 11.31 10.52 23.08
C LEU A 263 11.74 9.06 23.06
N GLY A 264 12.84 8.78 22.34
CA GLY A 264 13.26 7.42 22.02
C GLY A 264 12.59 6.89 20.78
N ALA A 265 12.87 5.65 20.40
CA ALA A 265 12.33 5.05 19.19
C ALA A 265 10.80 4.96 19.27
N ASP A 266 10.12 5.24 18.14
CA ASP A 266 8.68 4.98 18.04
C ASP A 266 8.39 3.49 18.32
N ILE A 267 7.38 3.22 19.15
CA ILE A 267 7.04 1.84 19.60
C ILE A 267 6.76 0.85 18.46
N TYR A 268 6.37 1.35 17.30
CA TYR A 268 6.07 0.53 16.11
C TYR A 268 7.27 0.36 15.19
N ARG A 269 8.45 0.90 15.55
CA ARG A 269 9.60 1.00 14.66
C ARG A 269 10.88 0.35 15.20
N SER A 270 10.92 0.01 16.48
CA SER A 270 12.08 -0.63 17.11
C SER A 270 12.39 -2.05 16.54
N ALA A 271 11.37 -2.77 16.10
CA ALA A 271 11.51 -4.02 15.34
C ALA A 271 10.49 -4.04 14.21
N ASN A 272 10.84 -3.47 13.06
CA ASN A 272 9.97 -3.36 11.90
C ASN A 272 10.81 -3.39 10.62
N ALA A 273 10.92 -4.53 10.02
CA ALA A 273 11.62 -4.76 8.76
C ALA A 273 10.82 -5.70 7.87
N LEU A 274 10.93 -5.50 6.57
CA LEU A 274 10.25 -6.30 5.57
C LEU A 274 11.14 -6.47 4.37
N ALA A 275 11.45 -7.72 4.03
CA ALA A 275 12.16 -8.10 2.83
C ALA A 275 11.32 -9.06 2.01
N THR A 276 11.41 -8.95 0.69
CA THR A 276 10.80 -9.91 -0.23
C THR A 276 11.73 -10.19 -1.39
N GLU A 277 11.84 -11.46 -1.74
CA GLU A 277 12.43 -11.88 -2.99
C GLU A 277 11.34 -12.50 -3.88
N THR A 278 11.37 -12.19 -5.16
CA THR A 278 10.40 -12.70 -6.12
C THR A 278 11.13 -13.20 -7.35
N ASP A 279 11.06 -14.51 -7.59
CA ASP A 279 11.49 -15.14 -8.83
C ASP A 279 10.28 -15.34 -9.74
N PHE A 280 10.39 -14.89 -10.96
CA PHE A 280 9.34 -15.05 -11.97
C PHE A 280 9.90 -15.65 -13.25
N PHE A 281 9.30 -16.75 -13.68
CA PHE A 281 9.56 -17.39 -14.95
C PHE A 281 8.31 -17.40 -15.81
N LYS A 282 8.44 -17.09 -17.11
CA LYS A 282 7.36 -17.18 -18.10
C LYS A 282 7.89 -17.84 -19.37
N GLY A 283 7.19 -18.87 -19.82
CA GLY A 283 7.31 -19.43 -21.16
C GLY A 283 6.01 -19.23 -21.94
N LYS A 284 6.08 -18.53 -23.08
CA LYS A 284 4.93 -18.25 -23.95
C LYS A 284 5.19 -18.74 -25.37
N LEU A 285 4.18 -19.32 -25.99
CA LEU A 285 4.16 -19.74 -27.36
C LEU A 285 2.98 -19.10 -28.08
N THR A 286 3.23 -18.48 -29.21
CA THR A 286 2.21 -17.91 -30.10
C THR A 286 2.26 -18.60 -31.45
N TYR A 287 1.11 -19.15 -31.89
CA TYR A 287 0.99 -19.88 -33.14
C TYR A 287 -0.12 -19.28 -34.01
N TYR A 288 0.22 -18.94 -35.24
CA TYR A 288 -0.72 -18.41 -36.23
C TYR A 288 -1.14 -19.51 -37.20
N THR A 289 -2.45 -19.74 -37.38
CA THR A 289 -2.98 -20.75 -38.27
C THR A 289 -4.31 -20.30 -38.89
N GLY A 290 -4.35 -20.06 -40.19
CA GLY A 290 -5.52 -19.45 -40.85
C GLY A 290 -5.84 -18.09 -40.20
N ASP A 291 -7.07 -17.95 -39.73
CA ASP A 291 -7.57 -16.72 -39.11
C ASP A 291 -7.44 -16.74 -37.56
N HIS A 292 -6.70 -17.70 -37.00
CA HIS A 292 -6.48 -17.88 -35.56
C HIS A 292 -5.07 -17.46 -35.14
N LYS A 293 -5.00 -16.76 -34.01
CA LYS A 293 -3.76 -16.54 -33.26
C LYS A 293 -3.93 -17.23 -31.89
N ILE A 294 -3.30 -18.37 -31.74
CA ILE A 294 -3.35 -19.19 -30.52
C ILE A 294 -2.15 -18.84 -29.64
N THR A 295 -2.41 -18.49 -28.40
CA THR A 295 -1.36 -18.20 -27.40
C THR A 295 -1.51 -19.17 -26.24
N ALA A 296 -0.41 -19.86 -25.89
CA ALA A 296 -0.34 -20.74 -24.72
C ALA A 296 0.84 -20.29 -23.85
N GLY A 297 0.69 -20.37 -22.53
CA GLY A 297 1.77 -20.01 -21.63
C GLY A 297 1.75 -20.77 -20.31
N TYR A 298 2.94 -20.81 -19.74
CA TYR A 298 3.24 -21.30 -18.41
C TYR A 298 3.97 -20.19 -17.66
N GLU A 299 3.54 -19.93 -16.43
CA GLU A 299 4.23 -18.99 -15.53
C GLU A 299 4.45 -19.66 -14.17
N GLN A 300 5.58 -19.35 -13.57
CA GLN A 300 5.93 -19.74 -12.21
C GLN A 300 6.43 -18.51 -11.48
N THR A 301 5.82 -18.18 -10.35
CA THR A 301 6.31 -17.14 -9.45
C THR A 301 6.58 -17.76 -8.09
N THR A 302 7.75 -17.49 -7.54
CA THR A 302 8.09 -17.82 -6.14
C THR A 302 8.24 -16.54 -5.36
N TYR A 303 7.62 -16.45 -4.21
CA TYR A 303 7.69 -15.32 -3.29
C TYR A 303 8.32 -15.80 -1.99
N ASP A 304 9.49 -15.27 -1.65
CA ASP A 304 10.11 -15.41 -0.33
C ASP A 304 9.83 -14.14 0.48
N ILE A 305 9.20 -14.28 1.62
CA ILE A 305 8.71 -13.18 2.46
C ILE A 305 9.36 -13.25 3.83
N TYR A 306 10.00 -12.16 4.21
CA TYR A 306 10.46 -11.92 5.56
C TYR A 306 9.81 -10.66 6.11
N ASN A 307 9.06 -10.77 7.21
CA ASN A 307 8.41 -9.64 7.85
C ASN A 307 8.53 -9.75 9.37
N VAL A 308 9.25 -8.83 10.00
CA VAL A 308 9.31 -8.70 11.45
C VAL A 308 8.58 -7.44 11.89
N PHE A 309 7.66 -7.58 12.83
CA PHE A 309 6.95 -6.46 13.43
C PHE A 309 6.63 -6.76 14.90
N ILE A 310 7.41 -6.17 15.80
CA ILE A 310 7.21 -6.30 17.25
C ILE A 310 7.04 -4.90 17.85
N VAL A 311 5.88 -4.65 18.44
CA VAL A 311 5.56 -3.36 19.07
C VAL A 311 6.28 -3.23 20.40
N ALA A 312 6.97 -2.12 20.64
CA ALA A 312 7.71 -1.84 21.88
C ALA A 312 8.73 -2.94 22.23
N GLN A 313 9.50 -3.40 21.25
CA GLN A 313 10.50 -4.46 21.41
C GLN A 313 11.57 -4.09 22.44
N ASP A 314 12.01 -2.83 22.48
CA ASP A 314 13.00 -2.31 23.42
C ASP A 314 12.37 -1.79 24.73
N GLY A 315 11.05 -1.93 24.87
CA GLY A 315 10.27 -1.45 26.01
C GLY A 315 9.78 0.00 25.84
N ALA A 316 8.60 0.23 26.41
CA ALA A 316 7.98 1.53 26.52
C ALA A 316 7.69 1.87 27.98
N TRP A 317 8.23 2.99 28.46
CA TRP A 317 8.03 3.51 29.80
C TRP A 317 7.20 4.78 29.75
N GLU A 318 6.19 4.83 30.61
CA GLU A 318 5.34 6.01 30.81
C GLU A 318 5.65 6.66 32.16
N PHE A 319 5.77 7.97 32.16
CA PHE A 319 6.00 8.78 33.36
C PHE A 319 4.87 9.80 33.47
N ASP A 320 4.23 9.88 34.63
CA ASP A 320 3.12 10.81 34.82
C ASP A 320 3.57 12.26 34.73
N THR A 321 4.76 12.57 35.27
CA THR A 321 5.29 13.93 35.30
C THR A 321 6.77 14.00 34.91
N LEU A 322 7.23 15.20 34.58
CA LEU A 322 8.65 15.47 34.37
C LEU A 322 9.51 15.18 35.64
N ALA A 323 8.97 15.37 36.84
CA ALA A 323 9.67 15.04 38.08
C ALA A 323 9.87 13.54 38.26
N ASP A 324 8.89 12.73 37.89
CA ASP A 324 9.00 11.27 37.90
C ASP A 324 10.00 10.78 36.85
N TYR A 325 10.04 11.44 35.68
CA TYR A 325 11.06 11.19 34.66
C TYR A 325 12.48 11.49 35.16
N GLU A 326 12.67 12.65 35.82
CA GLU A 326 13.94 13.00 36.42
C GLU A 326 14.33 12.05 37.56
N ALA A 327 13.35 11.59 38.37
CA ALA A 327 13.57 10.58 39.40
C ALA A 327 13.88 9.19 38.83
N GLY A 328 13.43 8.88 37.61
CA GLY A 328 13.54 7.57 36.96
C GLY A 328 12.53 6.57 37.48
N ILE A 329 11.36 7.05 37.87
CA ILE A 329 10.24 6.23 38.39
C ILE A 329 9.09 6.32 37.39
N ALA A 330 8.91 5.27 36.61
CA ALA A 330 7.82 5.18 35.65
C ALA A 330 6.49 4.77 36.31
N SER A 331 5.37 5.24 35.78
CA SER A 331 4.03 4.85 36.19
C SER A 331 3.56 3.56 35.51
N SER A 332 4.00 3.33 34.29
CA SER A 332 3.71 2.10 33.55
C SER A 332 4.88 1.65 32.69
N PHE A 333 4.88 0.35 32.38
CA PHE A 333 5.83 -0.27 31.48
C PHE A 333 5.13 -1.34 30.64
N PHE A 334 5.53 -1.39 29.38
CA PHE A 334 5.02 -2.36 28.41
C PHE A 334 6.11 -2.78 27.44
N ALA A 335 6.18 -4.07 27.10
CA ALA A 335 7.07 -4.60 26.09
C ALA A 335 6.45 -5.85 25.43
N ASN A 336 6.79 -6.07 24.17
CA ASN A 336 6.66 -7.37 23.53
C ASN A 336 8.04 -7.82 23.05
N ASN A 337 8.28 -9.12 23.04
CA ASN A 337 9.50 -9.64 22.42
C ASN A 337 9.30 -11.10 21.99
N ALA A 338 10.23 -11.59 21.15
CA ALA A 338 10.33 -13.00 20.84
C ALA A 338 10.60 -13.82 22.11
N LYS A 339 9.90 -14.94 22.26
CA LYS A 339 10.13 -15.86 23.40
C LYS A 339 11.53 -16.48 23.39
N SER A 340 12.16 -16.61 22.24
CA SER A 340 13.56 -17.05 22.11
C SER A 340 14.55 -16.01 22.64
N GLY A 341 14.19 -14.74 22.66
CA GLY A 341 15.07 -13.60 22.91
C GLY A 341 15.77 -13.08 21.64
N THR A 342 15.55 -13.70 20.48
CA THR A 342 16.07 -13.31 19.17
C THR A 342 14.91 -12.77 18.33
N VAL A 343 14.99 -11.51 17.91
CA VAL A 343 13.88 -10.80 17.22
C VAL A 343 13.52 -11.51 15.90
N GLU A 344 14.52 -11.99 15.18
CA GLU A 344 14.39 -12.69 13.91
C GLU A 344 13.56 -13.97 14.00
N ASP A 345 13.59 -14.67 15.15
CA ASP A 345 12.79 -15.88 15.37
C ASP A 345 11.28 -15.60 15.44
N ALA A 346 10.90 -14.34 15.61
CA ALA A 346 9.50 -13.89 15.61
C ALA A 346 9.04 -13.38 14.25
N ALA A 347 9.94 -13.34 13.27
CA ALA A 347 9.56 -12.89 11.93
C ALA A 347 8.59 -13.87 11.26
N ALA A 348 7.66 -13.35 10.47
CA ALA A 348 6.99 -14.12 9.44
C ALA A 348 8.01 -14.37 8.33
N ALA A 349 8.59 -15.55 8.30
CA ALA A 349 9.48 -16.02 7.24
C ALA A 349 8.80 -17.22 6.57
N PHE A 350 8.40 -17.06 5.32
CA PHE A 350 7.69 -18.12 4.58
C PHE A 350 7.81 -17.92 3.07
N GLU A 351 7.77 -19.01 2.35
CA GLU A 351 7.76 -19.04 0.89
C GLU A 351 6.40 -19.53 0.38
N TYR A 352 5.94 -18.97 -0.72
CA TYR A 352 4.81 -19.51 -1.48
C TYR A 352 5.03 -19.38 -2.98
N GLY A 353 4.53 -20.36 -3.71
CA GLY A 353 4.54 -20.41 -5.17
C GLY A 353 3.19 -20.06 -5.78
N LEU A 354 3.24 -19.55 -7.01
CA LEU A 354 2.10 -19.41 -7.90
C LEU A 354 2.44 -20.01 -9.24
N THR A 355 1.77 -21.12 -9.57
CA THR A 355 1.87 -21.76 -10.88
C THR A 355 0.66 -21.39 -11.72
N SER A 356 0.90 -20.97 -12.96
CA SER A 356 -0.15 -20.53 -13.86
C SER A 356 -0.04 -21.21 -15.23
N LEU A 357 -1.19 -21.63 -15.75
CA LEU A 357 -1.33 -22.15 -17.12
C LEU A 357 -2.40 -21.36 -17.84
N TYR A 358 -2.14 -20.95 -19.07
CA TYR A 358 -3.17 -20.28 -19.87
C TYR A 358 -3.15 -20.67 -21.34
N LEU A 359 -4.34 -20.56 -21.94
CA LEU A 359 -4.59 -20.74 -23.36
C LEU A 359 -5.57 -19.66 -23.84
N MET A 360 -5.28 -19.05 -24.99
CA MET A 360 -6.09 -18.02 -25.60
C MET A 360 -6.13 -18.21 -27.10
N ASP A 361 -7.28 -17.95 -27.71
CA ASP A 361 -7.47 -17.85 -29.15
C ASP A 361 -8.02 -16.46 -29.50
N GLU A 362 -7.35 -15.78 -30.42
CA GLU A 362 -7.82 -14.56 -31.06
C GLU A 362 -8.20 -14.96 -32.50
N TYR A 363 -9.50 -14.94 -32.80
CA TYR A 363 -10.07 -15.39 -34.06
C TYR A 363 -10.57 -14.22 -34.90
N ALA A 364 -9.93 -13.98 -36.04
CA ALA A 364 -10.37 -13.01 -37.03
C ALA A 364 -11.54 -13.58 -37.85
N TYR A 365 -12.77 -13.51 -37.30
CA TYR A 365 -13.97 -14.06 -37.93
C TYR A 365 -14.25 -13.42 -39.30
N SER A 366 -13.92 -12.14 -39.44
CA SER A 366 -14.02 -11.37 -40.70
C SER A 366 -13.11 -10.15 -40.62
N ASP A 367 -12.98 -9.40 -41.73
CA ASP A 367 -12.24 -8.13 -41.79
C ASP A 367 -12.78 -7.07 -40.78
N ARG A 368 -13.97 -7.28 -40.21
CA ARG A 368 -14.64 -6.35 -39.31
C ARG A 368 -14.94 -6.90 -37.93
N LEU A 369 -14.71 -8.18 -37.70
CA LEU A 369 -15.02 -8.82 -36.42
C LEU A 369 -13.90 -9.73 -35.98
N SER A 370 -13.31 -9.41 -34.84
CA SER A 370 -12.39 -10.29 -34.12
C SER A 370 -12.99 -10.72 -32.80
N LEU A 371 -12.77 -11.97 -32.43
CA LEU A 371 -13.24 -12.58 -31.18
C LEU A 371 -12.04 -13.12 -30.41
N THR A 372 -12.00 -12.86 -29.12
CA THR A 372 -10.98 -13.40 -28.22
C THR A 372 -11.65 -14.28 -27.17
N ALA A 373 -11.09 -15.46 -26.92
CA ALA A 373 -11.49 -16.32 -25.81
C ALA A 373 -10.24 -16.89 -25.12
N GLY A 374 -10.17 -16.75 -23.83
CA GLY A 374 -9.03 -17.21 -23.03
C GLY A 374 -9.44 -17.82 -21.70
N ILE A 375 -8.64 -18.77 -21.26
CA ILE A 375 -8.75 -19.44 -19.97
C ILE A 375 -7.38 -19.42 -19.29
N ARG A 376 -7.36 -19.11 -17.99
CA ARG A 376 -6.17 -19.15 -17.14
C ARG A 376 -6.50 -19.83 -15.82
N TYR A 377 -5.66 -20.77 -15.42
CA TYR A 377 -5.70 -21.45 -14.14
C TYR A 377 -4.47 -21.03 -13.34
N ASP A 378 -4.69 -20.56 -12.12
CA ASP A 378 -3.69 -20.12 -11.16
C ASP A 378 -3.80 -20.99 -9.91
N GLU A 379 -2.71 -21.61 -9.45
CA GLU A 379 -2.63 -22.46 -8.27
C GLU A 379 -1.57 -21.93 -7.32
N TYR A 380 -1.95 -21.72 -6.07
CA TYR A 380 -1.06 -21.28 -4.99
C TYR A 380 -0.61 -22.47 -4.17
N ASP A 381 0.68 -22.57 -3.91
CA ASP A 381 1.32 -23.64 -3.14
C ASP A 381 2.29 -23.06 -2.11
N SER A 382 2.40 -23.71 -0.95
CA SER A 382 3.34 -23.36 0.11
C SER A 382 3.55 -24.56 1.02
N ASP A 383 4.79 -24.83 1.35
CA ASP A 383 5.16 -25.83 2.38
C ASP A 383 5.23 -25.19 3.79
N ASP A 384 5.07 -23.86 3.88
CA ASP A 384 5.18 -23.10 5.11
C ASP A 384 3.80 -22.79 5.71
N ASP A 385 3.60 -23.20 6.96
CA ASP A 385 2.44 -22.85 7.75
C ASP A 385 2.82 -21.91 8.92
N PRO A 386 1.89 -21.07 9.40
CA PRO A 386 2.05 -20.35 10.66
C PRO A 386 2.32 -21.32 11.82
N ALA A 387 3.06 -20.88 12.84
CA ALA A 387 3.29 -21.73 14.02
C ALA A 387 1.95 -22.11 14.66
N LYS A 388 1.70 -23.42 14.82
CA LYS A 388 0.42 -23.96 15.30
C LYS A 388 0.21 -23.62 16.76
N ASN A 389 -0.93 -22.96 17.04
CA ASN A 389 -1.35 -22.65 18.41
C ASN A 389 -2.40 -23.65 18.91
N ALA A 390 -1.97 -24.61 19.73
CA ALA A 390 -2.84 -25.67 20.24
C ALA A 390 -3.99 -25.15 21.14
N ALA A 391 -3.82 -24.01 21.80
CA ALA A 391 -4.89 -23.40 22.58
C ALA A 391 -5.97 -22.82 21.66
N PHE A 392 -5.58 -22.18 20.58
CA PHE A 392 -6.49 -21.68 19.54
C PHE A 392 -7.26 -22.84 18.88
N GLU A 393 -6.55 -23.86 18.41
CA GLU A 393 -7.16 -25.02 17.75
C GLU A 393 -8.14 -25.74 18.68
N SER A 394 -7.79 -25.91 19.95
CA SER A 394 -8.69 -26.51 20.94
C SER A 394 -9.95 -25.70 21.20
N THR A 395 -9.86 -24.37 21.11
CA THR A 395 -10.96 -23.44 21.37
C THR A 395 -11.90 -23.34 20.16
N TYR A 396 -11.36 -23.23 18.96
CA TYR A 396 -12.11 -22.90 17.74
C TYR A 396 -12.33 -24.07 16.79
N GLY A 397 -11.63 -25.21 17.00
CA GLY A 397 -11.81 -26.43 16.22
C GLY A 397 -11.13 -26.45 14.84
N PHE A 398 -10.29 -25.45 14.56
CA PHE A 398 -9.44 -25.40 13.37
C PHE A 398 -8.08 -24.78 13.72
N ALA A 399 -7.03 -25.13 12.97
CA ALA A 399 -5.70 -24.57 13.13
C ALA A 399 -5.58 -23.23 12.36
N ASN A 400 -4.68 -22.36 12.82
CA ASN A 400 -4.19 -21.26 12.02
C ASN A 400 -3.33 -21.84 10.86
N ALA A 401 -3.88 -21.85 9.64
CA ALA A 401 -3.26 -22.43 8.44
C ALA A 401 -2.71 -21.35 7.51
N GLY A 402 -1.89 -21.77 6.57
CA GLY A 402 -1.38 -20.96 5.46
C GLY A 402 -2.36 -20.90 4.26
N ILE A 403 -1.83 -20.55 3.09
CA ILE A 403 -2.60 -20.34 1.85
C ILE A 403 -2.48 -21.51 0.86
N ALA A 404 -1.79 -22.58 1.21
CA ALA A 404 -1.53 -23.69 0.30
C ALA A 404 -2.81 -24.34 -0.22
N GLY A 405 -2.79 -24.72 -1.51
CA GLY A 405 -3.88 -25.45 -2.17
C GLY A 405 -5.08 -24.59 -2.56
N THR A 406 -4.94 -23.25 -2.55
CA THR A 406 -5.96 -22.36 -3.10
C THR A 406 -5.74 -22.16 -4.61
N ASP A 407 -6.82 -22.12 -5.38
CA ASP A 407 -6.74 -22.00 -6.84
C ASP A 407 -7.78 -21.02 -7.40
N LEU A 408 -7.56 -20.60 -8.64
CA LEU A 408 -8.44 -19.68 -9.36
C LEU A 408 -8.55 -20.07 -10.83
N LEU A 409 -9.77 -20.01 -11.36
CA LEU A 409 -10.04 -20.18 -12.78
C LEU A 409 -10.55 -18.86 -13.37
N ASN A 410 -9.76 -18.24 -14.23
CA ASN A 410 -10.08 -16.99 -14.90
C ASN A 410 -10.48 -17.26 -16.36
N ILE A 411 -11.66 -16.81 -16.75
CA ILE A 411 -12.17 -16.88 -18.13
C ILE A 411 -12.33 -15.45 -18.65
N ARG A 412 -11.85 -15.19 -19.86
CA ARG A 412 -11.97 -13.88 -20.51
C ARG A 412 -12.47 -14.01 -21.93
N LEU A 413 -13.34 -13.09 -22.31
CA LEU A 413 -13.92 -12.99 -23.64
C LEU A 413 -13.74 -11.58 -24.15
N GLY A 414 -13.44 -11.44 -25.42
CA GLY A 414 -13.29 -10.17 -26.12
C GLY A 414 -13.99 -10.18 -27.46
N MET A 415 -14.45 -9.02 -27.88
CA MET A 415 -15.00 -8.77 -29.21
C MET A 415 -14.57 -7.38 -29.68
N ASP A 416 -13.94 -7.33 -30.85
CA ASP A 416 -13.65 -6.09 -31.57
C ASP A 416 -14.47 -6.05 -32.84
N LEU A 417 -15.35 -5.06 -32.98
CA LEU A 417 -16.27 -4.92 -34.11
C LEU A 417 -16.10 -3.57 -34.77
N ILE A 418 -15.64 -3.54 -36.01
CA ILE A 418 -15.67 -2.37 -36.90
C ILE A 418 -17.10 -2.23 -37.44
N ILE A 419 -17.83 -1.25 -36.94
CA ILE A 419 -19.24 -1.00 -37.32
C ILE A 419 -19.28 -0.40 -38.73
N ASP A 420 -18.51 0.63 -38.94
CA ASP A 420 -18.32 1.32 -40.24
C ASP A 420 -16.90 1.92 -40.32
N ASP A 421 -16.60 2.65 -41.39
CA ASP A 421 -15.25 3.18 -41.69
C ASP A 421 -14.79 4.24 -40.66
N VAL A 422 -15.64 4.67 -39.76
CA VAL A 422 -15.38 5.75 -38.80
C VAL A 422 -15.78 5.36 -37.36
N SER A 423 -16.21 4.14 -37.13
CA SER A 423 -16.64 3.71 -35.78
C SER A 423 -16.38 2.23 -35.51
N ASP A 424 -15.93 1.96 -34.30
CA ASP A 424 -15.73 0.63 -33.77
C ASP A 424 -16.26 0.50 -32.34
N ILE A 425 -16.42 -0.72 -31.90
CA ILE A 425 -16.80 -1.09 -30.56
C ILE A 425 -15.95 -2.25 -30.07
N ASN A 426 -15.34 -2.06 -28.89
CA ASN A 426 -14.67 -3.12 -28.17
C ASN A 426 -15.50 -3.53 -26.96
N VAL A 427 -15.68 -4.83 -26.76
CA VAL A 427 -16.37 -5.39 -25.60
C VAL A 427 -15.49 -6.45 -24.97
N THR A 428 -15.25 -6.32 -23.67
CA THR A 428 -14.55 -7.35 -22.90
C THR A 428 -15.37 -7.76 -21.69
N TYR A 429 -15.36 -9.03 -21.41
CA TYR A 429 -15.96 -9.59 -20.19
C TYR A 429 -15.05 -10.69 -19.64
N GLY A 430 -14.80 -10.66 -18.34
CA GLY A 430 -13.98 -11.71 -17.74
C GLY A 430 -13.88 -11.65 -16.23
N THR A 431 -13.18 -12.68 -15.73
CA THR A 431 -12.79 -12.81 -14.33
C THR A 431 -11.33 -12.37 -14.20
N TYR A 432 -11.06 -11.55 -13.18
CA TYR A 432 -9.75 -10.99 -12.90
C TYR A 432 -9.44 -11.17 -11.42
N SER A 433 -8.26 -11.69 -11.12
CA SER A 433 -7.79 -11.90 -9.75
C SER A 433 -6.55 -11.06 -9.47
N ALA A 434 -6.44 -10.53 -8.28
CA ALA A 434 -5.27 -9.79 -7.86
C ALA A 434 -4.58 -10.47 -6.69
N LYS A 435 -3.27 -10.50 -6.71
CA LYS A 435 -2.43 -10.82 -5.56
C LYS A 435 -2.81 -9.89 -4.39
N LEU A 436 -2.98 -10.45 -3.21
CA LEU A 436 -3.07 -9.69 -1.99
C LEU A 436 -1.70 -9.15 -1.57
N PRO A 437 -1.64 -8.00 -0.90
CA PRO A 437 -0.41 -7.56 -0.27
C PRO A 437 0.13 -8.64 0.67
N ALA A 438 1.40 -9.02 0.51
CA ALA A 438 2.02 -10.09 1.30
C ALA A 438 1.92 -9.86 2.81
N VAL A 439 1.91 -8.60 3.25
CA VAL A 439 1.76 -8.23 4.66
C VAL A 439 0.43 -8.68 5.27
N TRP A 440 -0.65 -8.81 4.49
CA TRP A 440 -1.93 -9.30 5.02
C TRP A 440 -1.88 -10.80 5.31
N ILE A 441 -1.17 -11.55 4.49
CA ILE A 441 -0.91 -12.98 4.72
C ILE A 441 0.06 -13.14 5.89
N SER A 442 1.15 -12.35 5.91
CA SER A 442 2.18 -12.43 6.96
C SER A 442 1.66 -12.11 8.36
N ASN A 443 0.53 -11.39 8.50
CA ASN A 443 -0.11 -11.17 9.81
C ASN A 443 -0.42 -12.49 10.53
N ALA A 444 -0.83 -13.54 9.81
CA ALA A 444 -1.09 -14.86 10.39
C ALA A 444 0.19 -15.55 10.89
N TYR A 445 1.32 -15.28 10.26
CA TYR A 445 2.62 -15.81 10.66
C TYR A 445 3.24 -15.00 11.80
N THR A 446 3.11 -13.67 11.80
CA THR A 446 3.65 -12.79 12.85
C THR A 446 2.86 -12.91 14.16
N ASN A 447 1.54 -12.94 14.09
CA ASN A 447 0.63 -12.96 15.24
C ASN A 447 0.05 -14.37 15.46
N ASP A 448 0.90 -15.38 15.55
CA ASP A 448 0.50 -16.78 15.78
C ASP A 448 0.19 -17.11 17.26
N GLY A 449 0.50 -16.18 18.18
CA GLY A 449 0.36 -16.38 19.63
C GLY A 449 1.36 -17.35 20.26
N VAL A 450 2.35 -17.82 19.47
CA VAL A 450 3.37 -18.82 19.88
C VAL A 450 4.73 -18.17 20.09
N ARG A 451 5.20 -17.43 19.07
CA ARG A 451 6.57 -16.93 19.00
C ARG A 451 6.81 -15.64 19.76
N VAL A 452 5.80 -14.80 19.90
CA VAL A 452 5.87 -13.51 20.60
C VAL A 452 5.04 -13.54 21.88
N SER A 453 5.51 -12.88 22.92
CA SER A 453 4.75 -12.64 24.13
C SER A 453 4.88 -11.21 24.62
N ALA A 454 3.87 -10.76 25.35
CA ALA A 454 3.77 -9.43 25.94
C ALA A 454 4.06 -9.48 27.45
N TYR A 455 4.66 -8.38 27.94
CA TYR A 455 4.80 -8.10 29.35
C TYR A 455 4.29 -6.69 29.65
N SER A 456 3.62 -6.53 30.78
CA SER A 456 3.23 -5.22 31.29
C SER A 456 3.44 -5.15 32.79
N SER A 457 3.69 -3.94 33.33
CA SER A 457 3.88 -3.73 34.76
C SER A 457 2.67 -4.11 35.61
N SER A 458 1.47 -4.14 35.03
CA SER A 458 0.26 -4.62 35.70
C SER A 458 0.28 -6.13 35.99
N ASN A 459 1.16 -6.89 35.33
CA ASN A 459 1.33 -8.33 35.49
C ASN A 459 2.72 -8.70 36.04
N ALA A 460 3.37 -7.75 36.75
CA ALA A 460 4.75 -7.91 37.22
C ALA A 460 4.86 -9.11 38.19
N ALA A 461 5.83 -9.99 37.89
CA ALA A 461 6.17 -11.07 38.79
C ALA A 461 6.90 -10.55 40.05
N ALA A 462 6.75 -11.22 41.16
CA ALA A 462 7.45 -10.83 42.40
C ALA A 462 8.97 -10.78 42.16
N GLY A 463 9.58 -9.61 42.46
CA GLY A 463 11.00 -9.37 42.27
C GLY A 463 11.44 -8.80 40.89
N CYS A 464 10.48 -8.53 39.99
CA CYS A 464 10.73 -7.85 38.74
C CYS A 464 10.05 -6.48 38.75
N ASP A 465 10.83 -5.42 38.86
CA ASP A 465 10.34 -4.05 38.85
C ASP A 465 10.96 -3.25 37.68
N PRO A 466 10.32 -3.31 36.47
CA PRO A 466 10.80 -2.54 35.34
C PRO A 466 10.59 -1.04 35.49
N LEU A 467 9.75 -0.59 36.44
CA LEU A 467 9.42 0.84 36.59
C LEU A 467 10.61 1.67 37.09
N THR A 468 11.53 1.02 37.82
CA THR A 468 12.75 1.68 38.34
C THR A 468 13.99 1.44 37.50
N SER A 469 13.93 0.63 36.45
CA SER A 469 15.05 0.29 35.54
C SER A 469 14.91 0.92 34.16
N ALA A 470 14.16 2.00 34.04
CA ALA A 470 13.93 2.67 32.77
C ALA A 470 15.25 3.04 32.06
N GLY A 471 15.31 2.80 30.75
CA GLY A 471 16.42 3.23 29.91
C GLY A 471 17.64 2.30 29.83
N SER A 472 17.65 1.18 30.54
CA SER A 472 18.73 0.19 30.48
C SER A 472 18.51 -0.97 29.50
N GLY A 473 17.61 -0.80 28.54
CA GLY A 473 17.08 -1.86 27.68
C GLY A 473 16.04 -2.73 28.42
N LEU A 474 15.61 -3.84 27.84
CA LEU A 474 14.69 -4.75 28.51
C LEU A 474 15.36 -5.40 29.74
N PRO A 475 14.81 -5.24 30.96
CA PRO A 475 15.31 -5.90 32.14
C PRO A 475 15.33 -7.42 31.99
N ALA A 476 16.36 -8.09 32.52
CA ALA A 476 16.50 -9.55 32.41
C ALA A 476 15.29 -10.30 32.94
N CYS A 477 14.66 -9.83 34.02
CA CYS A 477 13.46 -10.43 34.57
C CYS A 477 12.23 -10.32 33.64
N VAL A 478 12.16 -9.26 32.84
CA VAL A 478 11.12 -9.09 31.81
C VAL A 478 11.36 -10.08 30.67
N GLN A 479 12.63 -10.20 30.22
CA GLN A 479 13.00 -11.19 29.18
C GLN A 479 12.69 -12.61 29.64
N ASP A 480 13.00 -12.95 30.88
CA ASP A 480 12.69 -14.27 31.47
C ASP A 480 11.16 -14.48 31.57
N ALA A 481 10.40 -13.46 31.91
CA ALA A 481 8.95 -13.54 31.96
C ALA A 481 8.34 -13.78 30.58
N ILE A 482 8.82 -13.06 29.55
CA ILE A 482 8.40 -13.24 28.16
C ILE A 482 8.75 -14.66 27.67
N LYS A 483 9.98 -15.13 27.91
CA LYS A 483 10.43 -16.47 27.55
C LYS A 483 9.58 -17.58 28.16
N ASN A 484 9.21 -17.44 29.42
CA ASN A 484 8.46 -18.43 30.17
C ASN A 484 6.94 -18.20 30.15
N ALA A 485 6.46 -17.25 29.37
CA ALA A 485 5.03 -16.99 29.24
C ALA A 485 4.27 -18.21 28.72
N PRO A 486 3.14 -18.59 29.35
CA PRO A 486 2.37 -19.73 28.89
C PRO A 486 1.84 -19.51 27.47
N LEU A 487 1.56 -20.60 26.77
CA LEU A 487 0.83 -20.51 25.50
C LEU A 487 -0.60 -20.07 25.80
N THR A 488 -1.05 -19.07 25.08
CA THR A 488 -2.41 -18.55 25.16
C THR A 488 -3.00 -18.39 23.77
N ASP A 489 -4.32 -18.27 23.69
CA ASP A 489 -5.04 -17.90 22.48
C ASP A 489 -5.34 -16.39 22.41
N SER A 490 -4.55 -15.56 23.09
CA SER A 490 -4.92 -14.18 23.38
C SER A 490 -4.99 -13.27 22.15
N LYS A 491 -3.94 -13.21 21.34
CA LYS A 491 -3.91 -12.40 20.11
C LYS A 491 -3.41 -13.26 18.98
N ILE A 492 -4.30 -13.61 18.06
CA ILE A 492 -3.96 -14.48 16.93
C ILE A 492 -4.60 -13.90 15.68
N ASP A 493 -3.78 -13.74 14.66
CA ASP A 493 -4.26 -13.53 13.30
C ASP A 493 -4.22 -14.88 12.56
N PHE A 494 -5.18 -15.14 11.70
CA PHE A 494 -5.27 -16.39 10.96
C PHE A 494 -5.87 -16.18 9.58
N ILE A 495 -5.66 -17.14 8.70
CA ILE A 495 -6.36 -17.22 7.42
C ILE A 495 -7.53 -18.17 7.63
N ALA A 496 -8.73 -17.74 7.24
CA ALA A 496 -9.93 -18.56 7.43
C ALA A 496 -9.82 -19.85 6.61
N PRO A 497 -10.30 -21.00 7.13
CA PRO A 497 -10.29 -22.23 6.36
C PRO A 497 -11.08 -22.18 5.06
N SER A 498 -12.03 -21.25 4.96
CA SER A 498 -12.84 -21.00 3.76
C SER A 498 -12.28 -19.88 2.87
N PHE A 499 -11.07 -19.41 3.15
CA PHE A 499 -10.47 -18.33 2.38
C PHE A 499 -10.17 -18.77 0.95
N GLU A 500 -10.58 -17.94 -0.02
CA GLU A 500 -10.25 -18.06 -1.44
C GLU A 500 -9.60 -16.76 -1.91
N TRP A 501 -8.83 -16.79 -2.98
CA TRP A 501 -8.29 -15.57 -3.56
C TRP A 501 -9.42 -14.74 -4.17
N PRO A 502 -9.55 -13.45 -3.81
CA PRO A 502 -10.66 -12.63 -4.28
C PRO A 502 -10.57 -12.35 -5.77
N ASP A 503 -11.70 -12.48 -6.44
CA ASP A 503 -11.84 -12.18 -7.85
C ASP A 503 -12.70 -10.94 -8.14
N SER A 504 -12.70 -10.51 -9.38
CA SER A 504 -13.59 -9.47 -9.91
C SER A 504 -14.13 -9.89 -11.26
N LYS A 505 -15.44 -9.79 -11.44
CA LYS A 505 -16.09 -9.96 -12.75
C LYS A 505 -16.30 -8.60 -13.36
N ILE A 506 -15.70 -8.38 -14.53
CA ILE A 506 -15.68 -7.05 -15.17
C ILE A 506 -16.26 -7.15 -16.58
N LEU A 507 -17.21 -6.27 -16.88
CA LEU A 507 -17.67 -5.96 -18.23
C LEU A 507 -17.15 -4.58 -18.60
N ASN A 508 -16.47 -4.47 -19.74
CA ASN A 508 -16.04 -3.20 -20.30
C ASN A 508 -16.55 -3.09 -21.74
N ILE A 509 -17.12 -1.94 -22.09
CA ILE A 509 -17.60 -1.61 -23.42
C ILE A 509 -17.02 -0.28 -23.81
N THR A 510 -16.25 -0.21 -24.88
CA THR A 510 -15.69 1.01 -25.43
C THR A 510 -16.21 1.21 -26.85
N TYR A 511 -16.75 2.37 -27.10
CA TYR A 511 -17.20 2.82 -28.43
C TYR A 511 -16.31 3.99 -28.86
N GLU A 512 -15.71 3.87 -30.04
CA GLU A 512 -14.89 4.89 -30.65
C GLU A 512 -15.52 5.37 -31.95
N ARG A 513 -15.39 6.66 -32.23
CA ARG A 513 -15.91 7.25 -33.45
C ARG A 513 -15.12 8.47 -33.90
N ASP A 514 -14.70 8.42 -35.16
CA ASP A 514 -14.20 9.60 -35.87
C ASP A 514 -15.36 10.52 -36.26
N LEU A 515 -15.27 11.76 -35.84
CA LEU A 515 -16.25 12.79 -36.12
C LEU A 515 -15.72 13.78 -37.18
N PRO A 516 -16.60 14.46 -37.93
CA PRO A 516 -16.17 15.47 -38.89
C PRO A 516 -15.29 16.56 -38.25
N ARG A 517 -14.41 17.15 -39.08
CA ARG A 517 -13.53 18.27 -38.69
C ARG A 517 -12.42 17.88 -37.71
N ASP A 518 -11.78 16.75 -37.93
CA ASP A 518 -10.65 16.24 -37.15
C ASP A 518 -10.96 16.13 -35.63
N MET A 519 -12.12 15.60 -35.31
CA MET A 519 -12.51 15.22 -33.98
C MET A 519 -12.61 13.71 -33.87
N ASP A 520 -12.27 13.17 -32.72
CA ASP A 520 -12.54 11.81 -32.33
C ASP A 520 -13.24 11.75 -30.96
N MET A 521 -14.09 10.76 -30.79
CA MET A 521 -14.84 10.54 -29.56
C MET A 521 -14.68 9.11 -29.10
N THR A 522 -14.36 8.94 -27.83
CA THR A 522 -14.35 7.64 -27.15
C THR A 522 -15.34 7.68 -25.98
N VAL A 523 -16.21 6.68 -25.90
CA VAL A 523 -17.14 6.48 -24.77
C VAL A 523 -16.91 5.09 -24.21
N THR A 524 -16.62 5.02 -22.90
CA THR A 524 -16.40 3.75 -22.20
C THR A 524 -17.41 3.57 -21.08
N TYR A 525 -17.99 2.38 -20.99
CA TYR A 525 -18.78 1.92 -19.87
C TYR A 525 -18.11 0.70 -19.24
N LEU A 526 -17.87 0.76 -17.93
CA LEU A 526 -17.32 -0.34 -17.16
C LEU A 526 -18.26 -0.67 -16.00
N LYS A 527 -18.55 -1.96 -15.84
CA LYS A 527 -19.21 -2.50 -14.65
C LYS A 527 -18.38 -3.63 -14.06
N SER A 528 -18.08 -3.52 -12.77
CA SER A 528 -17.40 -4.60 -12.04
C SER A 528 -18.17 -5.00 -10.79
N LYS A 529 -18.06 -6.29 -10.46
CA LYS A 529 -18.50 -6.86 -9.20
C LYS A 529 -17.30 -7.57 -8.58
N GLN A 530 -16.97 -7.19 -7.33
CA GLN A 530 -15.73 -7.58 -6.69
C GLN A 530 -16.02 -8.39 -5.43
N GLU A 531 -15.43 -9.56 -5.34
CA GLU A 531 -15.24 -10.25 -4.08
C GLU A 531 -14.08 -9.60 -3.32
N GLU A 532 -14.21 -9.45 -2.00
CA GLU A 532 -13.24 -8.72 -1.20
C GLU A 532 -12.67 -9.60 -0.10
N ALA A 533 -11.33 -9.56 0.07
CA ALA A 533 -10.68 -10.05 1.27
C ALA A 533 -10.80 -8.99 2.37
N LEU A 534 -11.18 -9.41 3.56
CA LEU A 534 -11.30 -8.50 4.70
C LEU A 534 -11.08 -9.23 6.03
N TYR A 535 -10.70 -8.47 7.06
CA TYR A 535 -10.57 -9.03 8.40
C TYR A 535 -11.90 -9.03 9.14
N LYS A 536 -12.19 -10.18 9.76
CA LYS A 536 -13.28 -10.36 10.73
C LYS A 536 -12.70 -10.83 12.05
N VAL A 537 -13.29 -10.42 13.15
CA VAL A 537 -12.81 -10.76 14.50
C VAL A 537 -13.74 -11.81 15.10
N ILE A 538 -13.15 -12.91 15.60
CA ILE A 538 -13.88 -13.93 16.34
C ILE A 538 -13.68 -13.71 17.84
N ASP A 539 -14.77 -13.64 18.58
CA ASP A 539 -14.74 -13.43 20.03
C ASP A 539 -14.67 -14.74 20.80
N THR A 540 -14.06 -14.66 21.99
CA THR A 540 -13.81 -15.76 22.92
C THR A 540 -15.03 -16.26 23.67
N GLY A 541 -16.23 -15.83 23.37
CA GLY A 541 -17.44 -16.20 24.12
C GLY A 541 -18.46 -17.04 23.36
N TYR A 542 -18.26 -17.31 22.09
CA TYR A 542 -19.30 -17.92 21.27
C TYR A 542 -18.82 -19.14 20.48
N PRO A 543 -19.61 -20.24 20.51
CA PRO A 543 -19.31 -21.37 19.64
C PRO A 543 -19.42 -20.94 18.16
N LEU A 544 -18.35 -21.17 17.42
CA LEU A 544 -18.33 -20.99 15.97
C LEU A 544 -19.28 -22.02 15.33
N ASN A 545 -20.36 -21.55 14.73
CA ASN A 545 -21.09 -22.36 13.75
C ASN A 545 -20.44 -22.09 12.38
N GLY A 546 -19.32 -22.75 12.15
CA GLY A 546 -18.59 -22.72 10.89
C GLY A 546 -17.67 -21.53 10.74
N ASP A 547 -18.07 -20.27 10.81
CA ASP A 547 -17.20 -19.19 10.36
C ASP A 547 -17.13 -17.93 11.23
N ILE A 548 -18.12 -17.53 12.02
CA ILE A 548 -18.06 -16.28 12.83
C ILE A 548 -19.09 -16.31 13.93
N PRO A 549 -18.86 -15.65 15.10
CA PRO A 549 -19.93 -15.39 16.05
C PRO A 549 -20.95 -14.46 15.37
N THR A 550 -22.02 -15.04 14.92
CA THR A 550 -23.10 -14.34 14.21
C THR A 550 -24.16 -13.77 15.15
N VAL A 551 -24.02 -14.03 16.45
CA VAL A 551 -25.01 -13.62 17.44
C VAL A 551 -24.49 -12.44 18.24
N PRO A 552 -25.01 -11.23 18.03
CA PRO A 552 -24.69 -10.08 18.86
C PRO A 552 -25.18 -10.34 20.31
N THR A 553 -24.43 -9.83 21.27
CA THR A 553 -24.86 -9.91 22.70
C THR A 553 -26.07 -9.04 22.97
N GLU A 554 -26.14 -7.92 22.27
CA GLU A 554 -27.21 -6.93 22.39
C GLU A 554 -27.46 -6.26 21.04
N VAL A 555 -28.53 -5.51 20.92
CA VAL A 555 -28.86 -4.70 19.77
C VAL A 555 -29.08 -3.27 20.24
N ALA A 556 -28.39 -2.30 19.62
CA ALA A 556 -28.56 -0.90 19.92
C ALA A 556 -29.97 -0.42 19.50
N PRO A 557 -30.47 0.72 20.03
CA PRO A 557 -31.79 1.25 19.68
C PRO A 557 -31.99 1.52 18.19
N ASP A 558 -30.91 1.75 17.43
CA ASP A 558 -30.92 1.92 15.96
C ASP A 558 -30.82 0.59 15.18
N GLY A 559 -30.85 -0.55 15.87
CA GLY A 559 -30.86 -1.88 15.26
C GLY A 559 -29.47 -2.45 14.92
N ARG A 560 -28.37 -1.72 15.20
CA ARG A 560 -27.03 -2.26 14.97
C ARG A 560 -26.64 -3.28 16.03
N PRO A 561 -25.91 -4.34 15.65
CA PRO A 561 -25.47 -5.36 16.60
C PRO A 561 -24.37 -4.84 17.51
N ILE A 562 -24.37 -5.29 18.75
CA ILE A 562 -23.33 -5.05 19.74
C ILE A 562 -22.71 -6.40 20.08
N TYR A 563 -21.40 -6.50 19.93
CA TYR A 563 -20.60 -7.68 20.26
C TYR A 563 -19.83 -7.40 21.57
N ASN A 564 -19.84 -8.36 22.48
CA ASN A 564 -19.05 -8.24 23.72
C ASN A 564 -17.61 -8.66 23.42
N MET A 565 -16.75 -7.68 23.16
CA MET A 565 -15.34 -7.93 22.89
C MET A 565 -14.51 -7.64 24.13
N THR A 566 -13.86 -8.67 24.65
CA THR A 566 -13.01 -8.58 25.84
C THR A 566 -11.64 -7.98 25.49
N GLY A 567 -11.60 -6.67 25.28
CA GLY A 567 -10.36 -5.89 25.25
C GLY A 567 -9.53 -5.94 23.96
N ARG A 568 -8.94 -4.82 23.58
CA ARG A 568 -8.11 -4.62 22.37
C ARG A 568 -6.91 -5.56 22.23
N ARG A 569 -6.46 -6.22 23.29
CA ARG A 569 -5.24 -7.04 23.32
C ARG A 569 -5.48 -8.53 23.14
N THR A 570 -6.73 -8.96 23.04
CA THR A 570 -7.12 -10.38 23.04
C THR A 570 -7.98 -10.78 21.84
N TYR A 571 -8.09 -9.94 20.81
CA TYR A 571 -8.88 -10.28 19.64
C TYR A 571 -8.16 -11.27 18.71
N LYS A 572 -8.94 -12.10 18.05
CA LYS A 572 -8.50 -13.02 16.99
C LYS A 572 -9.07 -12.51 15.69
N ALA A 573 -8.19 -12.16 14.76
CA ALA A 573 -8.59 -11.61 13.48
C ALA A 573 -8.30 -12.60 12.34
N GLY A 574 -9.33 -13.01 11.64
CA GLY A 574 -9.22 -13.88 10.46
C GLY A 574 -9.33 -13.10 9.16
N LEU A 575 -8.54 -13.49 8.18
CA LEU A 575 -8.67 -13.04 6.80
C LEU A 575 -9.73 -13.90 6.11
N TYR A 576 -10.81 -13.29 5.67
CA TYR A 576 -11.98 -13.93 5.05
C TYR A 576 -12.27 -13.30 3.69
N ASN A 577 -13.08 -13.97 2.90
CA ASN A 577 -13.74 -13.39 1.74
C ASN A 577 -15.17 -12.97 2.09
N ASP A 578 -15.65 -11.92 1.46
CA ASP A 578 -17.06 -11.55 1.46
C ASP A 578 -17.45 -10.90 0.14
N CYS A 579 -18.73 -10.94 -0.18
CA CYS A 579 -19.26 -10.41 -1.44
C CYS A 579 -20.27 -9.29 -1.16
N CYS A 580 -20.37 -8.31 -1.96
CA CYS A 580 -19.55 -7.86 -3.06
C CYS A 580 -19.55 -6.34 -3.11
N GLY A 581 -18.40 -5.74 -3.35
CA GLY A 581 -18.33 -4.38 -3.83
C GLY A 581 -18.74 -4.33 -5.30
N GLU A 582 -19.34 -3.24 -5.74
CA GLU A 582 -19.71 -3.00 -7.14
C GLU A 582 -19.15 -1.66 -7.59
N ARG A 583 -18.81 -1.57 -8.88
CA ARG A 583 -18.35 -0.31 -9.49
C ARG A 583 -18.97 -0.17 -10.87
N GLU A 584 -19.53 1.01 -11.12
CA GLU A 584 -19.96 1.44 -12.44
C GLU A 584 -19.21 2.71 -12.82
N VAL A 585 -18.61 2.74 -14.01
CA VAL A 585 -17.88 3.90 -14.52
C VAL A 585 -18.37 4.19 -15.93
N ILE A 586 -18.69 5.43 -16.20
CA ILE A 586 -18.91 5.95 -17.55
C ILE A 586 -17.91 7.06 -17.82
N SER A 587 -17.19 6.97 -18.93
CA SER A 587 -16.31 8.04 -19.38
C SER A 587 -16.59 8.42 -20.82
N ALA A 588 -16.45 9.70 -21.13
CA ALA A 588 -16.53 10.21 -22.49
C ALA A 588 -15.39 11.18 -22.73
N THR A 589 -14.64 10.96 -23.80
CA THR A 589 -13.51 11.81 -24.22
C THR A 589 -13.79 12.31 -25.63
N LEU A 590 -13.62 13.60 -25.84
CA LEU A 590 -13.67 14.26 -27.14
C LEU A 590 -12.33 14.94 -27.39
N ASN A 591 -11.65 14.55 -28.45
CA ASN A 591 -10.43 15.18 -28.92
C ASN A 591 -10.74 16.02 -30.16
N LYS A 592 -10.06 17.14 -30.30
CA LYS A 592 -10.12 18.03 -31.47
C LYS A 592 -8.73 18.46 -31.87
N SER A 593 -8.34 18.12 -33.09
CA SER A 593 -7.10 18.58 -33.71
C SER A 593 -7.33 19.84 -34.51
N PHE A 594 -6.38 20.77 -34.42
CA PHE A 594 -6.30 22.00 -35.19
C PHE A 594 -4.91 22.14 -35.77
N ARG A 595 -4.76 22.89 -36.85
CA ARG A 595 -3.46 23.20 -37.46
C ARG A 595 -2.67 21.93 -37.78
N ASP A 596 -3.30 20.98 -38.48
CA ASP A 596 -2.71 19.70 -38.89
C ASP A 596 -2.08 18.91 -37.70
N GLY A 597 -2.70 18.96 -36.52
CA GLY A 597 -2.23 18.27 -35.31
C GLY A 597 -1.28 19.07 -34.43
N ASP A 598 -0.85 20.26 -34.82
CA ASP A 598 -0.02 21.12 -33.98
C ASP A 598 -0.72 21.61 -32.71
N THR A 599 -2.05 21.66 -32.73
CA THR A 599 -2.83 22.01 -31.56
C THR A 599 -3.91 20.95 -31.33
N VAL A 600 -3.92 20.36 -30.15
CA VAL A 600 -4.91 19.35 -29.75
C VAL A 600 -5.61 19.80 -28.45
N LEU A 601 -6.94 19.84 -28.50
CA LEU A 601 -7.80 20.00 -27.32
C LEU A 601 -8.41 18.65 -27.01
N SER A 602 -8.26 18.20 -25.77
CA SER A 602 -8.91 17.00 -25.23
C SER A 602 -9.84 17.41 -24.09
N LEU A 603 -11.09 16.94 -24.12
CA LEU A 603 -12.08 17.12 -23.08
C LEU A 603 -12.58 15.77 -22.64
N SER A 604 -12.43 15.45 -21.35
CA SER A 604 -12.87 14.19 -20.79
C SER A 604 -13.81 14.43 -19.59
N TYR A 605 -14.84 13.63 -19.52
CA TYR A 605 -15.71 13.50 -18.35
C TYR A 605 -15.72 12.05 -17.90
N THR A 606 -15.64 11.84 -16.59
CA THR A 606 -15.81 10.52 -15.96
C THR A 606 -16.80 10.64 -14.82
N GLY A 607 -17.83 9.80 -14.84
CA GLY A 607 -18.74 9.56 -13.71
C GLY A 607 -18.51 8.18 -13.15
N GLN A 608 -18.51 8.06 -11.82
CA GLN A 608 -18.26 6.80 -11.11
C GLN A 608 -19.25 6.66 -9.97
N ASP A 609 -19.79 5.43 -9.81
CA ASP A 609 -20.48 4.96 -8.61
C ASP A 609 -19.75 3.70 -8.15
N SER A 610 -19.26 3.70 -6.93
CA SER A 610 -18.41 2.61 -6.42
C SER A 610 -18.75 2.29 -4.97
N THR A 611 -19.03 1.02 -4.72
CA THR A 611 -19.23 0.50 -3.37
C THR A 611 -18.15 -0.51 -3.01
N GLU A 612 -17.85 -0.63 -1.73
CA GLU A 612 -16.93 -1.62 -1.16
C GLU A 612 -17.39 -2.04 0.24
N LEU A 613 -16.90 -3.18 0.71
CA LEU A 613 -17.12 -3.65 2.07
C LEU A 613 -16.11 -3.03 3.04
N ASN A 614 -14.85 -3.00 2.62
CA ASN A 614 -13.75 -2.42 3.40
C ASN A 614 -12.62 -1.97 2.48
N GLY A 615 -12.21 -0.71 2.59
CA GLY A 615 -11.11 -0.18 1.80
C GLY A 615 -9.73 -0.79 2.08
N MET A 616 -9.57 -1.58 3.14
CA MET A 616 -8.31 -2.29 3.50
C MET A 616 -7.06 -1.41 3.34
N THR A 617 -7.05 -0.25 4.00
CA THR A 617 -6.07 0.82 3.77
C THR A 617 -4.78 0.69 4.59
N SER A 618 -4.62 -0.38 5.35
CA SER A 618 -3.51 -0.59 6.29
C SER A 618 -2.81 -1.93 6.11
N SER A 619 -1.67 -2.10 6.78
CA SER A 619 -0.88 -3.34 6.78
C SER A 619 -1.34 -4.34 7.85
N THR A 620 -1.78 -3.88 9.03
CA THR A 620 -2.13 -4.77 10.15
C THR A 620 -3.61 -5.17 10.13
N SER A 621 -3.91 -6.35 10.60
CA SER A 621 -5.27 -6.90 10.76
C SER A 621 -6.18 -5.96 11.55
N ASN A 622 -5.71 -5.50 12.70
CA ASN A 622 -6.45 -4.58 13.59
C ASN A 622 -6.79 -3.25 12.90
N SER A 623 -5.81 -2.65 12.22
CA SER A 623 -6.03 -1.39 11.53
C SER A 623 -6.99 -1.54 10.34
N ASN A 624 -6.86 -2.62 9.58
CA ASN A 624 -7.79 -2.91 8.47
C ASN A 624 -9.20 -3.20 8.98
N TYR A 625 -9.32 -3.89 10.11
CA TYR A 625 -10.63 -4.14 10.71
C TYR A 625 -11.32 -2.85 11.18
N GLY A 626 -10.60 -1.96 11.86
CA GLY A 626 -11.20 -0.84 12.61
C GLY A 626 -11.10 0.55 11.98
N LYS A 627 -10.26 0.78 10.94
CA LYS A 627 -10.05 2.13 10.40
C LYS A 627 -11.09 2.59 9.38
N THR A 628 -11.79 1.69 8.75
CA THR A 628 -12.87 2.03 7.81
C THR A 628 -14.20 2.00 8.53
N GLY A 629 -14.95 3.09 8.52
CA GLY A 629 -16.22 3.21 9.20
C GLY A 629 -17.21 2.12 8.81
N ALA A 630 -17.91 1.52 9.77
CA ALA A 630 -18.93 0.51 9.53
C ALA A 630 -20.04 0.57 10.58
N VAL A 631 -21.22 0.05 10.21
CA VAL A 631 -22.34 -0.19 11.15
C VAL A 631 -22.12 -1.51 11.90
N ASP A 632 -21.67 -2.54 11.19
CA ASP A 632 -21.31 -3.85 11.72
C ASP A 632 -19.96 -4.27 11.13
N PHE A 633 -18.93 -4.34 11.98
CA PHE A 633 -17.57 -4.62 11.55
C PHE A 633 -17.35 -6.09 11.13
N ASN A 634 -18.14 -7.02 11.67
CA ASN A 634 -18.05 -8.45 11.33
C ASN A 634 -18.97 -8.86 10.17
N ASN A 635 -20.00 -8.05 9.88
CA ASN A 635 -20.95 -8.31 8.80
C ASN A 635 -21.14 -7.02 7.99
N ARG A 636 -20.07 -6.62 7.30
CA ARG A 636 -20.04 -5.38 6.52
C ARG A 636 -21.01 -5.46 5.35
N ARG A 637 -21.65 -4.35 5.07
CA ARG A 637 -22.49 -4.18 3.88
C ARG A 637 -21.78 -3.24 2.92
N PRO A 638 -22.02 -3.39 1.60
CA PRO A 638 -21.50 -2.46 0.64
C PRO A 638 -21.87 -1.02 1.00
N GLN A 639 -20.87 -0.17 1.03
CA GLN A 639 -21.00 1.27 1.26
C GLN A 639 -20.17 2.01 0.20
N THR A 640 -20.41 3.28 0.00
CA THR A 640 -19.63 4.08 -0.97
C THR A 640 -18.14 3.89 -0.71
N SER A 641 -17.36 3.64 -1.77
CA SER A 641 -15.93 3.39 -1.61
C SER A 641 -15.20 4.65 -1.13
N VAL A 642 -14.24 4.49 -0.20
CA VAL A 642 -13.37 5.59 0.25
C VAL A 642 -12.53 6.18 -0.90
N TYR A 643 -12.41 5.47 -2.00
CA TYR A 643 -11.66 5.88 -3.20
C TYR A 643 -12.54 6.48 -4.30
N GLU A 644 -13.86 6.60 -4.09
CA GLU A 644 -14.75 7.11 -5.10
C GLU A 644 -14.47 8.58 -5.43
N THR A 645 -14.39 8.84 -6.73
CA THR A 645 -14.45 10.19 -7.28
C THR A 645 -15.67 10.25 -8.20
N GLU A 646 -16.81 10.64 -7.64
CA GLU A 646 -18.11 10.59 -8.32
C GLU A 646 -18.11 11.29 -9.68
N HIS A 647 -17.45 12.45 -9.76
CA HIS A 647 -17.35 13.21 -11.00
C HIS A 647 -15.93 13.74 -11.22
N ARG A 648 -15.43 13.60 -12.44
CA ARG A 648 -14.15 14.17 -12.87
C ARG A 648 -14.29 14.78 -14.26
N VAL A 649 -13.83 16.01 -14.42
CA VAL A 649 -13.68 16.71 -15.71
C VAL A 649 -12.19 16.99 -15.90
N LEU A 650 -11.66 16.62 -17.05
CA LEU A 650 -10.30 16.94 -17.46
C LEU A 650 -10.32 17.63 -18.82
N ALA A 651 -9.68 18.80 -18.93
CA ALA A 651 -9.45 19.47 -20.20
C ALA A 651 -7.95 19.69 -20.40
N THR A 652 -7.44 19.28 -21.54
CA THR A 652 -6.03 19.45 -21.89
C THR A 652 -5.93 20.15 -23.24
N LEU A 653 -5.18 21.26 -23.29
CA LEU A 653 -4.81 21.94 -24.52
C LEU A 653 -3.30 21.84 -24.69
N ARG A 654 -2.86 21.21 -25.78
CA ARG A 654 -1.47 21.14 -26.18
C ARG A 654 -1.31 21.87 -27.51
N SER A 655 -0.34 22.81 -27.59
CA SER A 655 -0.11 23.59 -28.82
C SER A 655 1.39 23.71 -29.09
N LYS A 656 1.81 23.31 -30.29
CA LYS A 656 3.18 23.46 -30.80
C LYS A 656 3.32 24.74 -31.60
N HIS A 657 4.41 25.45 -31.39
CA HIS A 657 4.78 26.68 -32.09
C HIS A 657 6.25 26.61 -32.46
N TYR A 658 6.59 27.05 -33.64
CA TYR A 658 7.93 26.94 -34.25
C TYR A 658 8.65 28.30 -34.25
N PHE A 659 8.85 28.89 -33.07
CA PHE A 659 9.48 30.21 -32.91
C PHE A 659 10.94 30.26 -33.30
N PHE A 660 11.64 29.13 -33.19
CA PHE A 660 13.07 29.03 -33.38
C PHE A 660 13.48 28.17 -34.60
N GLY A 661 12.58 27.93 -35.51
CA GLY A 661 12.76 27.12 -36.74
C GLY A 661 11.91 25.87 -36.79
N ALA A 662 11.71 25.29 -37.96
CA ALA A 662 10.83 24.17 -38.23
C ALA A 662 11.16 22.91 -37.41
N ASP A 663 12.43 22.73 -37.04
CA ASP A 663 12.90 21.56 -36.30
C ASP A 663 12.93 21.77 -34.79
N LYS A 664 12.50 22.93 -34.30
CA LYS A 664 12.55 23.28 -32.85
C LYS A 664 11.21 23.80 -32.36
N PRO A 665 10.22 22.90 -32.16
CA PRO A 665 8.92 23.29 -31.65
C PRO A 665 9.00 23.70 -30.18
N THR A 666 8.30 24.77 -29.82
CA THR A 666 7.97 25.11 -28.46
C THR A 666 6.56 24.60 -28.18
N THR A 667 6.41 23.72 -27.20
CA THR A 667 5.10 23.15 -26.85
C THR A 667 4.55 23.83 -25.58
N PHE A 668 3.33 24.35 -25.68
CA PHE A 668 2.56 24.83 -24.56
C PHE A 668 1.51 23.80 -24.19
N THR A 669 1.42 23.45 -22.92
CA THR A 669 0.36 22.56 -22.40
C THR A 669 -0.37 23.24 -21.26
N LEU A 670 -1.70 23.29 -21.38
CA LEU A 670 -2.60 23.76 -20.34
C LEU A 670 -3.47 22.59 -19.91
N ILE A 671 -3.51 22.32 -18.62
CA ILE A 671 -4.30 21.24 -18.02
C ILE A 671 -5.27 21.88 -17.01
N TYR A 672 -6.55 21.57 -17.16
CA TYR A 672 -7.57 21.90 -16.19
C TYR A 672 -8.23 20.63 -15.69
N GLU A 673 -8.23 20.44 -14.38
CA GLU A 673 -8.91 19.33 -13.72
C GLU A 673 -9.91 19.87 -12.69
N ARG A 674 -11.10 19.28 -12.71
CA ARG A 674 -12.10 19.44 -11.66
C ARG A 674 -12.64 18.07 -11.29
N LYS A 675 -12.64 17.76 -10.01
CA LYS A 675 -13.16 16.49 -9.49
C LYS A 675 -13.95 16.69 -8.20
N SER A 676 -14.85 15.74 -7.91
CA SER A 676 -15.51 15.62 -6.61
C SER A 676 -14.46 15.33 -5.52
N GLY A 677 -14.75 15.75 -4.29
CA GLY A 677 -14.00 15.30 -3.13
C GLY A 677 -14.20 13.81 -2.89
N LEU A 678 -13.30 13.21 -2.11
CA LEU A 678 -13.49 11.85 -1.63
C LEU A 678 -14.68 11.79 -0.65
N PRO A 679 -15.39 10.67 -0.58
CA PRO A 679 -16.47 10.47 0.38
C PRO A 679 -16.00 10.67 1.82
N ALA A 680 -16.82 11.30 2.62
CA ALA A 680 -16.60 11.46 4.05
C ALA A 680 -17.70 10.72 4.82
N TYR A 681 -17.29 9.92 5.78
CA TYR A 681 -18.20 9.19 6.65
C TYR A 681 -18.26 9.87 8.01
N PRO A 682 -19.42 10.43 8.42
CA PRO A 682 -19.58 10.93 9.77
C PRO A 682 -19.53 9.75 10.75
N THR A 683 -18.62 9.82 11.68
CA THR A 683 -18.44 8.83 12.75
C THR A 683 -18.64 9.49 14.11
N PHE A 684 -18.80 8.69 15.14
CA PHE A 684 -18.80 9.21 16.51
C PHE A 684 -17.41 9.75 16.83
N ASP A 685 -17.34 10.92 17.44
CA ASP A 685 -16.11 11.49 17.95
C ASP A 685 -15.74 10.83 19.29
N THR A 686 -14.49 10.42 19.44
CA THR A 686 -13.95 10.11 20.73
C THR A 686 -13.76 11.41 21.51
N PHE A 687 -14.62 11.71 22.43
CA PHE A 687 -14.44 12.85 23.35
C PHE A 687 -13.10 12.69 24.07
N THR A 688 -12.11 13.48 23.65
CA THR A 688 -10.82 13.63 24.31
C THR A 688 -11.04 14.35 25.64
N GLY A 689 -11.17 13.62 26.70
CA GLY A 689 -11.38 14.16 28.04
C GLY A 689 -11.68 13.08 29.07
N TRP A 690 -11.49 11.84 28.72
CA TRP A 690 -11.88 10.71 29.57
C TRP A 690 -10.70 9.97 30.15
N THR A 691 -10.56 10.15 31.46
CA THR A 691 -9.72 9.30 32.28
C THR A 691 -10.50 8.02 32.64
N GLY A 692 -10.14 6.91 32.03
CA GLY A 692 -10.23 5.59 32.67
C GLY A 692 -11.37 4.63 32.34
N ASP A 693 -12.41 4.96 31.58
CA ASP A 693 -13.42 3.98 31.13
C ASP A 693 -13.81 4.19 29.70
N TYR A 694 -13.38 3.30 28.82
CA TYR A 694 -13.66 3.30 27.35
C TYR A 694 -15.12 2.87 27.08
N LYS A 695 -16.07 3.56 27.71
CA LYS A 695 -17.50 3.32 27.55
C LYS A 695 -18.10 4.54 26.86
N THR A 696 -17.97 4.63 25.56
CA THR A 696 -18.79 5.59 24.85
C THR A 696 -20.22 5.11 24.87
N LYS A 697 -20.99 5.80 25.62
CA LYS A 697 -22.42 5.60 25.69
C LYS A 697 -23.10 6.40 24.56
N ALA A 698 -22.83 6.10 23.30
CA ALA A 698 -23.62 6.67 22.23
C ALA A 698 -25.12 6.36 22.43
N PHE A 699 -25.42 5.19 23.03
CA PHE A 699 -26.76 4.78 23.41
C PHE A 699 -26.81 4.07 24.76
N GLY A 700 -25.79 4.26 25.63
CA GLY A 700 -25.73 3.56 26.90
C GLY A 700 -25.03 2.20 26.84
N TYR A 701 -24.44 1.82 25.73
CA TYR A 701 -23.80 0.52 25.47
C TYR A 701 -22.29 0.66 25.27
N ASP A 702 -21.55 -0.38 25.65
CA ASP A 702 -20.12 -0.46 25.44
C ASP A 702 -19.80 -0.79 23.95
N TYR A 703 -19.49 0.21 23.15
CA TYR A 703 -18.88 0.02 21.83
C TYR A 703 -17.39 -0.21 22.01
N ASN A 704 -16.96 -1.45 22.08
CA ASN A 704 -15.58 -1.76 22.42
C ASN A 704 -14.76 -2.31 21.25
N LEU A 705 -14.87 -1.66 20.10
CA LEU A 705 -14.09 -2.01 18.92
C LEU A 705 -13.36 -0.78 18.39
N ASN A 706 -12.05 -0.66 18.70
CA ASN A 706 -11.12 0.24 18.04
C ASN A 706 -11.62 1.68 17.83
N ASP A 707 -11.55 2.50 18.80
CA ASP A 707 -11.96 3.91 18.73
C ASP A 707 -13.37 4.09 18.16
N ASP A 708 -14.25 4.64 18.94
CA ASP A 708 -15.61 5.03 18.54
C ASP A 708 -15.61 5.94 17.31
N SER A 709 -14.44 6.53 16.99
CA SER A 709 -14.16 7.28 15.78
C SER A 709 -14.36 6.52 14.46
N SER A 710 -14.47 5.19 14.51
CA SER A 710 -14.75 4.36 13.33
C SER A 710 -16.19 3.86 13.26
N SER A 711 -16.99 4.04 14.31
CA SER A 711 -18.43 3.70 14.29
C SER A 711 -19.22 4.79 13.55
N LEU A 712 -19.95 4.41 12.50
CA LEU A 712 -20.76 5.36 11.73
C LEU A 712 -21.87 5.96 12.60
N LEU A 713 -22.04 7.29 12.50
CA LEU A 713 -23.16 7.97 13.11
C LEU A 713 -24.46 7.44 12.51
N TYR A 714 -25.43 7.14 13.39
CA TYR A 714 -26.79 6.94 12.95
C TYR A 714 -27.43 8.30 12.63
N ILE A 715 -27.79 8.49 11.38
CA ILE A 715 -28.53 9.68 10.93
C ILE A 715 -29.99 9.25 10.73
N PRO A 716 -30.90 9.58 11.68
CA PRO A 716 -32.28 9.16 11.57
C PRO A 716 -32.97 9.81 10.36
N THR A 717 -33.74 9.03 9.66
CA THR A 717 -34.62 9.58 8.62
C THR A 717 -35.83 10.30 9.23
N ARG A 718 -36.47 11.20 8.48
CA ARG A 718 -37.59 12.01 8.97
C ARG A 718 -38.76 11.19 9.57
N ASN A 719 -38.85 9.90 9.22
CA ASN A 719 -39.91 8.99 9.67
C ASN A 719 -39.39 7.91 10.63
N ASP A 720 -38.21 8.08 11.20
CA ASP A 720 -37.63 7.13 12.10
C ASP A 720 -38.37 7.14 13.44
N PRO A 721 -38.92 5.99 13.88
CA PRO A 721 -39.65 5.90 15.14
C PRO A 721 -38.77 6.16 16.37
N SER A 722 -37.44 6.09 16.26
CA SER A 722 -36.50 6.44 17.33
C SER A 722 -36.31 7.95 17.50
N CYS A 723 -36.75 8.77 16.51
CA CYS A 723 -36.81 10.23 16.60
C CYS A 723 -38.19 10.70 17.11
N SER A 724 -38.43 10.56 18.38
CA SER A 724 -39.53 11.33 19.03
C SER A 724 -38.98 12.71 19.38
N LEU A 725 -39.30 13.71 18.58
CA LEU A 725 -39.24 15.12 18.94
C LEU A 725 -40.42 15.46 19.88
#